data_603bcf087c84bf9c0c37414bee9cc9d3
#
_entry.id   603bcf087c84bf9c0c37414bee9cc9d3
#
_cell.length_a   1.000
_cell.length_b   1.000
_cell.length_c   1.000
_cell.angle_alpha   90.00
_cell.angle_beta   90.00
_cell.angle_gamma   90.00
#
_symmetry.space_group_name_H-M   'P 1'
#
loop_
_entity.id
_entity.type
_entity.pdbx_description
1 polymer ?
#
loop_
_entity_poly.entity_id
_entity_poly.type
_entity_poly.pdbx_seq_one_letter_code
_entity_poly.pdbx_strand_id
1 'polypeptide(L)'
;MSAHPPSPSRVAVVVEAPQHSGLWGALDYLSTQPLQPGTLVRVPLGRRVVTGVVWQAGADSAAGEVAEQDLKAVIEVLDGLPPLPDAWRQLVKFASAYYQRSLGEMALMVLPPELRQLDALQWGRRLKRLDKVISPPEATPKRRRKASAEVPPEPACTQEPPASAAVPLPPVPLPVLTEQQAQALAQLAIAGGPPGDKPFLLWGSTGSGKTEVYLRQAQRALDEGRQVLMMVPEINLTPQLEARVAERFAGRHIVSLHSGLTPAQRLRNWLMAHYGHADLILGTRLSVFTPLPRLGLIVVDEEHDPSYKQQDGARYSARDLAVYRARLEKVPVILGSATPSLESWYNALPEAEGGAGRYVRLAMPARVGDGDMPRVRVLDLSRAPKLPRGQEPPPVARELLAAITQRIEQGEQSLVLLNRRGYAPVLHCSDCGWKSGCPHCSAWRVFHKVDRTLRCHHCGFTERVPRACPDCGNTDIHPVGRGTERLEEQLAEALPGARVGRIDADVTKHKGALEERLATVHAGEVDVLVGTQMVAKGHDFRRITLVAAVNPDAALFASDFRAAERQFALLLQAAGRAGRDADVAGHSEMWVQTWHPTHPLYQALSRYDYADFAAQQLKEREMAGLPPYASLAMLRAEAKTQEAAVAFLNEAIEAVAHLAEALGGITLYPPVPTPVQRVANVERAQLMVESPSRPALQRFLSQSQAVWLALAQKNRRSGLIRWAVDVDPLSI
;
A
#
# COMPACT_ATOMS: atom_id res chain seq x y z
N MET A 1 -16.56 -49.92 31.06
CA MET A 1 -15.27 -49.20 31.25
C MET A 1 -15.56 -47.73 31.04
N SER A 2 -15.79 -46.99 32.10
CA SER A 2 -15.95 -45.51 32.04
C SER A 2 -14.58 -44.88 31.74
N ALA A 3 -14.43 -44.34 30.54
CA ALA A 3 -13.26 -43.56 30.19
C ALA A 3 -13.22 -42.35 31.15
N HIS A 4 -12.18 -42.23 31.96
CA HIS A 4 -11.89 -41.01 32.68
C HIS A 4 -11.78 -39.86 31.66
N PRO A 5 -12.41 -38.70 31.91
CA PRO A 5 -12.20 -37.54 31.06
C PRO A 5 -10.68 -37.25 31.02
N PRO A 6 -10.13 -36.94 29.84
CA PRO A 6 -8.70 -36.63 29.73
C PRO A 6 -8.38 -35.44 30.67
N SER A 7 -7.27 -35.60 31.40
CA SER A 7 -6.77 -34.51 32.25
C SER A 7 -6.60 -33.22 31.41
N PRO A 8 -7.01 -32.07 31.92
CA PRO A 8 -6.87 -30.82 31.17
C PRO A 8 -5.40 -30.55 30.83
N SER A 9 -5.12 -30.23 29.58
CA SER A 9 -3.77 -29.93 29.10
C SER A 9 -3.54 -28.39 29.08
N ARG A 10 -2.34 -27.96 29.45
CA ARG A 10 -1.91 -26.57 29.37
C ARG A 10 -1.67 -26.17 27.92
N VAL A 11 -2.16 -25.01 27.50
CA VAL A 11 -1.98 -24.44 26.16
C VAL A 11 -1.62 -22.97 26.25
N ALA A 12 -0.62 -22.53 25.49
CA ALA A 12 -0.27 -21.12 25.39
C ALA A 12 -1.07 -20.47 24.25
N VAL A 13 -1.86 -19.45 24.53
CA VAL A 13 -2.76 -18.79 23.60
C VAL A 13 -2.36 -17.32 23.43
N VAL A 14 -2.20 -16.90 22.20
CA VAL A 14 -1.94 -15.52 21.82
C VAL A 14 -3.27 -14.79 21.65
N VAL A 15 -3.44 -13.68 22.35
CA VAL A 15 -4.67 -12.87 22.36
C VAL A 15 -4.38 -11.41 22.03
N GLU A 16 -5.33 -10.71 21.43
CA GLU A 16 -5.23 -9.27 21.26
C GLU A 16 -5.34 -8.59 22.63
N ALA A 17 -4.24 -8.02 23.09
CA ALA A 17 -4.18 -7.23 24.30
C ALA A 17 -4.17 -5.74 23.96
N PRO A 18 -4.70 -4.86 24.84
CA PRO A 18 -4.62 -3.43 24.66
C PRO A 18 -3.16 -2.98 24.45
N GLN A 19 -2.94 -2.07 23.53
CA GLN A 19 -1.63 -1.46 23.31
C GLN A 19 -1.12 -0.91 24.65
N HIS A 20 0.13 -1.20 25.01
CA HIS A 20 0.75 -0.81 26.31
C HIS A 20 0.24 -1.56 27.55
N SER A 21 -0.42 -2.72 27.37
CA SER A 21 -0.80 -3.57 28.52
C SER A 21 0.38 -4.31 29.16
N GLY A 22 1.54 -4.32 28.49
CA GLY A 22 2.71 -5.11 28.90
C GLY A 22 2.62 -6.59 28.52
N LEU A 23 1.55 -7.03 27.87
CA LEU A 23 1.37 -8.40 27.40
C LEU A 23 2.01 -8.57 26.00
N TRP A 24 3.21 -9.11 25.96
CA TRP A 24 3.98 -9.29 24.72
C TRP A 24 3.86 -10.68 24.11
N GLY A 25 3.67 -11.70 24.94
CA GLY A 25 3.67 -13.11 24.58
C GLY A 25 2.30 -13.78 24.65
N ALA A 26 2.32 -15.10 24.62
CA ALA A 26 1.15 -15.92 24.83
C ALA A 26 0.79 -16.00 26.32
N LEU A 27 -0.50 -16.24 26.61
CA LEU A 27 -1.03 -16.48 27.94
C LEU A 27 -1.40 -17.95 28.07
N ASP A 28 -1.24 -18.52 29.27
CA ASP A 28 -1.54 -19.91 29.53
C ASP A 28 -3.01 -20.13 29.89
N TYR A 29 -3.59 -21.17 29.32
CA TYR A 29 -4.96 -21.64 29.57
C TYR A 29 -5.00 -23.16 29.70
N LEU A 30 -6.10 -23.69 30.26
CA LEU A 30 -6.39 -25.11 30.33
C LEU A 30 -7.36 -25.51 29.21
N SER A 31 -7.07 -26.60 28.52
CA SER A 31 -7.95 -27.21 27.52
C SER A 31 -8.35 -28.62 27.93
N THR A 32 -9.63 -28.94 27.82
CA THR A 32 -10.17 -30.28 28.06
C THR A 32 -9.97 -31.25 26.88
N GLN A 33 -9.52 -30.72 25.74
CA GLN A 33 -9.20 -31.49 24.53
C GLN A 33 -7.82 -31.13 24.01
N PRO A 34 -7.12 -32.03 23.33
CA PRO A 34 -5.83 -31.73 22.73
C PRO A 34 -6.00 -30.73 21.61
N LEU A 35 -5.33 -29.57 21.70
CA LEU A 35 -5.35 -28.53 20.70
C LEU A 35 -4.02 -28.45 19.96
N GLN A 36 -4.08 -28.37 18.63
CA GLN A 36 -2.89 -28.16 17.82
C GLN A 36 -2.49 -26.67 17.80
N PRO A 37 -1.19 -26.35 17.75
CA PRO A 37 -0.74 -25.00 17.49
C PRO A 37 -1.33 -24.45 16.18
N GLY A 38 -1.83 -23.21 16.21
CA GLY A 38 -2.54 -22.57 15.10
C GLY A 38 -4.07 -22.69 15.20
N THR A 39 -4.62 -23.45 16.14
CA THR A 39 -6.07 -23.55 16.35
C THR A 39 -6.62 -22.23 16.91
N LEU A 40 -7.74 -21.77 16.35
CA LEU A 40 -8.47 -20.61 16.85
C LEU A 40 -9.40 -21.01 18.01
N VAL A 41 -9.29 -20.27 19.10
CA VAL A 41 -10.05 -20.53 20.33
C VAL A 41 -10.66 -19.24 20.87
N ARG A 42 -11.67 -19.40 21.73
CA ARG A 42 -12.19 -18.30 22.53
C ARG A 42 -11.82 -18.49 24.00
N VAL A 43 -11.20 -17.47 24.56
CA VAL A 43 -10.64 -17.51 25.93
C VAL A 43 -11.07 -16.30 26.73
N PRO A 44 -11.15 -16.40 28.06
CA PRO A 44 -11.44 -15.27 28.93
C PRO A 44 -10.20 -14.41 29.13
N LEU A 45 -10.33 -13.10 28.85
CA LEU A 45 -9.31 -12.09 29.14
C LEU A 45 -9.92 -11.00 30.04
N GLY A 46 -9.60 -11.03 31.33
CA GLY A 46 -10.28 -10.21 32.34
C GLY A 46 -11.76 -10.58 32.42
N ARG A 47 -12.65 -9.63 32.12
CA ARG A 47 -14.12 -9.80 32.06
C ARG A 47 -14.67 -10.06 30.65
N ARG A 48 -13.79 -10.11 29.64
CA ARG A 48 -14.18 -10.28 28.23
C ARG A 48 -13.82 -11.66 27.74
N VAL A 49 -14.59 -12.17 26.77
CA VAL A 49 -14.23 -13.34 25.97
C VAL A 49 -13.68 -12.84 24.66
N VAL A 50 -12.45 -13.25 24.34
CA VAL A 50 -11.73 -12.81 23.15
C VAL A 50 -11.32 -14.02 22.31
N THR A 51 -11.12 -13.82 21.02
CA THR A 51 -10.51 -14.84 20.16
C THR A 51 -9.00 -14.85 20.38
N GLY A 52 -8.43 -16.05 20.43
CA GLY A 52 -7.00 -16.27 20.49
C GLY A 52 -6.55 -17.36 19.52
N VAL A 53 -5.25 -17.44 19.32
CA VAL A 53 -4.59 -18.47 18.53
C VAL A 53 -3.73 -19.32 19.46
N VAL A 54 -3.93 -20.61 19.47
CA VAL A 54 -3.07 -21.56 20.20
C VAL A 54 -1.67 -21.47 19.59
N TRP A 55 -0.70 -21.06 20.38
CA TRP A 55 0.66 -20.86 19.92
C TRP A 55 1.57 -22.04 20.17
N GLN A 56 1.44 -22.62 21.37
CA GLN A 56 2.13 -23.84 21.80
C GLN A 56 1.16 -24.74 22.57
N ALA A 57 1.34 -26.03 22.48
CA ALA A 57 0.59 -27.06 23.19
C ALA A 57 1.53 -27.91 24.05
N GLY A 58 1.12 -28.25 25.27
CA GLY A 58 1.88 -29.12 26.18
C GLY A 58 2.76 -28.36 27.18
N ALA A 59 3.48 -29.15 28.00
CA ALA A 59 4.26 -28.68 29.15
C ALA A 59 5.49 -27.79 28.83
N ASP A 60 5.87 -27.65 27.56
CA ASP A 60 7.00 -26.83 27.11
C ASP A 60 6.67 -25.34 27.03
N SER A 61 5.53 -24.89 27.53
CA SER A 61 5.23 -23.46 27.60
C SER A 61 6.14 -22.82 28.65
N ALA A 62 7.21 -22.20 28.22
CA ALA A 62 8.23 -21.52 29.05
C ALA A 62 7.72 -20.19 29.64
N ALA A 63 6.49 -20.15 30.10
CA ALA A 63 5.92 -19.02 30.83
C ALA A 63 5.66 -19.43 32.28
N GLY A 64 6.53 -18.92 33.14
CA GLY A 64 6.48 -18.80 34.61
C GLY A 64 5.38 -19.47 35.41
N GLU A 65 5.73 -20.04 36.49
CA GLU A 65 5.23 -20.22 37.85
C GLU A 65 3.73 -19.98 38.21
N VAL A 66 2.78 -19.91 37.24
CA VAL A 66 1.35 -19.88 37.57
C VAL A 66 0.88 -21.32 37.86
N ALA A 67 0.40 -21.57 39.07
CA ALA A 67 -0.14 -22.86 39.45
C ALA A 67 -1.33 -23.23 38.56
N GLU A 68 -1.47 -24.49 38.15
CA GLU A 68 -2.58 -24.95 37.30
C GLU A 68 -3.97 -24.56 37.84
N GLN A 69 -4.10 -24.43 39.16
CA GLN A 69 -5.34 -24.05 39.84
C GLN A 69 -5.80 -22.62 39.49
N ASP A 70 -4.91 -21.73 39.07
CA ASP A 70 -5.20 -20.34 38.73
C ASP A 70 -5.39 -20.11 37.22
N LEU A 71 -5.17 -21.14 36.41
CA LEU A 71 -5.35 -21.06 34.97
C LEU A 71 -6.83 -21.11 34.57
N LYS A 72 -7.22 -20.23 33.68
CA LYS A 72 -8.57 -20.19 33.11
C LYS A 72 -8.72 -21.20 31.99
N ALA A 73 -9.91 -21.76 31.84
CA ALA A 73 -10.20 -22.72 30.77
C ALA A 73 -10.47 -22.03 29.42
N VAL A 74 -10.11 -22.70 28.34
CA VAL A 74 -10.61 -22.38 26.99
C VAL A 74 -12.11 -22.57 26.97
N ILE A 75 -12.84 -21.54 26.49
CA ILE A 75 -14.33 -21.54 26.49
C ILE A 75 -14.88 -22.29 25.29
N GLU A 76 -14.34 -21.99 24.11
CA GLU A 76 -14.81 -22.55 22.83
C GLU A 76 -13.63 -22.78 21.88
N VAL A 77 -13.74 -23.76 21.02
CA VAL A 77 -12.85 -24.01 19.88
C VAL A 77 -13.62 -23.71 18.61
N LEU A 78 -13.02 -23.01 17.66
CA LEU A 78 -13.62 -22.78 16.33
C LEU A 78 -13.40 -24.02 15.46
N ASP A 79 -14.20 -25.04 15.70
CA ASP A 79 -14.09 -26.32 15.01
C ASP A 79 -14.34 -26.20 13.50
N GLY A 80 -13.71 -27.09 12.72
CA GLY A 80 -13.82 -27.13 11.26
C GLY A 80 -12.93 -26.11 10.54
N LEU A 81 -12.22 -25.21 11.24
CA LEU A 81 -11.17 -24.40 10.64
C LEU A 81 -9.82 -25.13 10.78
N PRO A 82 -9.11 -25.39 9.69
CA PRO A 82 -7.75 -25.96 9.79
C PRO A 82 -6.86 -25.06 10.65
N PRO A 83 -5.97 -25.62 11.47
CA PRO A 83 -5.01 -24.82 12.22
C PRO A 83 -4.17 -23.94 11.31
N LEU A 84 -3.85 -22.72 11.74
CA LEU A 84 -2.95 -21.84 11.02
C LEU A 84 -1.56 -22.49 10.90
N PRO A 85 -0.99 -22.57 9.69
CA PRO A 85 0.27 -23.28 9.43
C PRO A 85 1.44 -22.77 10.27
N ASP A 86 2.44 -23.63 10.49
CA ASP A 86 3.65 -23.23 11.22
C ASP A 86 4.38 -22.06 10.53
N ALA A 87 4.49 -22.09 9.21
CA ALA A 87 5.06 -20.99 8.42
C ALA A 87 4.34 -19.65 8.69
N TRP A 88 3.00 -19.68 8.81
CA TRP A 88 2.24 -18.49 9.17
C TRP A 88 2.59 -17.98 10.58
N ARG A 89 2.68 -18.88 11.57
CA ARG A 89 3.07 -18.50 12.93
C ARG A 89 4.49 -17.93 12.99
N GLN A 90 5.43 -18.52 12.24
CA GLN A 90 6.81 -18.03 12.14
C GLN A 90 6.86 -16.66 11.46
N LEU A 91 6.09 -16.42 10.38
CA LEU A 91 5.97 -15.11 9.73
C LEU A 91 5.44 -14.04 10.69
N VAL A 92 4.38 -14.36 11.43
CA VAL A 92 3.79 -13.44 12.43
C VAL A 92 4.77 -13.16 13.57
N LYS A 93 5.47 -14.19 14.07
CA LYS A 93 6.50 -14.06 15.10
C LYS A 93 7.64 -13.15 14.64
N PHE A 94 8.12 -13.35 13.42
CA PHE A 94 9.13 -12.49 12.83
C PHE A 94 8.63 -11.04 12.71
N ALA A 95 7.43 -10.83 12.16
CA ALA A 95 6.86 -9.50 12.00
C ALA A 95 6.64 -8.80 13.36
N SER A 96 6.19 -9.53 14.38
CA SER A 96 6.06 -9.03 15.75
C SER A 96 7.41 -8.54 16.29
N ALA A 97 8.44 -9.38 16.23
CA ALA A 97 9.76 -9.04 16.73
C ALA A 97 10.42 -7.90 15.94
N TYR A 98 10.37 -7.95 14.60
CA TYR A 98 11.01 -6.98 13.72
C TYR A 98 10.38 -5.57 13.83
N TYR A 99 9.04 -5.49 13.81
CA TYR A 99 8.31 -4.23 13.87
C TYR A 99 7.97 -3.78 15.29
N GLN A 100 8.55 -4.43 16.28
CA GLN A 100 8.44 -4.06 17.71
C GLN A 100 6.96 -3.98 18.17
N ARG A 101 6.20 -5.05 17.90
CA ARG A 101 4.79 -5.19 18.28
C ARG A 101 4.54 -6.45 19.09
N SER A 102 3.51 -6.43 19.95
CA SER A 102 3.14 -7.62 20.67
C SER A 102 2.69 -8.73 19.71
N LEU A 103 2.98 -9.98 20.07
CA LEU A 103 2.63 -11.12 19.26
C LEU A 103 1.11 -11.23 19.04
N GLY A 104 0.33 -10.88 20.06
CA GLY A 104 -1.14 -10.89 20.00
C GLY A 104 -1.70 -9.81 19.08
N GLU A 105 -1.18 -8.58 19.14
CA GLU A 105 -1.54 -7.52 18.21
C GLU A 105 -1.28 -7.95 16.77
N MET A 106 -0.09 -8.50 16.52
CA MET A 106 0.29 -8.95 15.17
C MET A 106 -0.60 -10.09 14.68
N ALA A 107 -0.76 -11.15 15.48
CA ALA A 107 -1.50 -12.35 15.07
C ALA A 107 -2.98 -12.05 14.79
N LEU A 108 -3.63 -11.27 15.64
CA LEU A 108 -5.07 -11.01 15.52
C LEU A 108 -5.38 -9.91 14.49
N MET A 109 -4.50 -8.91 14.32
CA MET A 109 -4.70 -7.84 13.34
C MET A 109 -4.72 -8.37 11.90
N VAL A 110 -3.94 -9.40 11.60
CA VAL A 110 -3.81 -9.94 10.24
C VAL A 110 -4.89 -10.96 9.86
N LEU A 111 -5.72 -11.36 10.82
CA LEU A 111 -6.91 -12.18 10.58
C LEU A 111 -8.12 -11.31 10.18
N PRO A 112 -9.05 -11.83 9.37
CA PRO A 112 -10.31 -11.16 9.11
C PRO A 112 -11.01 -10.73 10.40
N PRO A 113 -11.49 -9.47 10.51
CA PRO A 113 -12.15 -8.99 11.73
C PRO A 113 -13.32 -9.85 12.19
N GLU A 114 -14.03 -10.49 11.23
CA GLU A 114 -15.16 -11.37 11.51
C GLU A 114 -14.75 -12.61 12.32
N LEU A 115 -13.58 -13.20 12.04
CA LEU A 115 -13.06 -14.35 12.80
C LEU A 115 -12.82 -14.01 14.28
N ARG A 116 -12.57 -12.74 14.58
CA ARG A 116 -12.33 -12.27 15.95
C ARG A 116 -13.63 -12.07 16.77
N GLN A 117 -14.77 -12.00 16.10
CA GLN A 117 -16.08 -11.64 16.68
C GLN A 117 -17.07 -12.80 16.70
N LEU A 118 -16.91 -13.81 15.81
CA LEU A 118 -17.85 -14.92 15.69
C LEU A 118 -17.76 -15.87 16.88
N ASP A 119 -18.93 -16.30 17.40
CA ASP A 119 -19.05 -17.47 18.27
C ASP A 119 -19.11 -18.77 17.47
N ALA A 120 -19.04 -19.91 18.16
CA ALA A 120 -19.02 -21.24 17.51
C ALA A 120 -20.29 -21.51 16.68
N LEU A 121 -21.46 -21.02 17.10
CA LEU A 121 -22.72 -21.18 16.34
C LEU A 121 -22.73 -20.34 15.05
N GLN A 122 -22.30 -19.11 15.16
CA GLN A 122 -22.19 -18.21 14.00
C GLN A 122 -21.14 -18.73 13.04
N TRP A 123 -20.03 -19.23 13.54
CA TRP A 123 -18.98 -19.88 12.77
C TRP A 123 -19.50 -21.09 12.00
N GLY A 124 -20.18 -22.04 12.65
CA GLY A 124 -20.77 -23.20 11.99
C GLY A 124 -21.75 -22.84 10.86
N ARG A 125 -22.52 -21.73 11.02
CA ARG A 125 -23.39 -21.21 9.94
C ARG A 125 -22.58 -20.66 8.76
N ARG A 126 -21.42 -20.07 8.99
CA ARG A 126 -20.54 -19.56 7.93
C ARG A 126 -19.88 -20.70 7.16
N LEU A 127 -19.40 -21.74 7.86
CA LEU A 127 -18.86 -22.95 7.22
C LEU A 127 -19.89 -23.61 6.29
N LYS A 128 -21.11 -23.85 6.76
CA LYS A 128 -22.20 -24.43 5.94
C LYS A 128 -22.50 -23.61 4.67
N ARG A 129 -22.30 -22.28 4.70
CA ARG A 129 -22.45 -21.45 3.51
C ARG A 129 -21.25 -21.58 2.57
N LEU A 130 -20.04 -21.72 3.13
CA LEU A 130 -18.84 -21.94 2.35
C LEU A 130 -18.91 -23.28 1.61
N ASP A 131 -19.31 -24.37 2.29
CA ASP A 131 -19.47 -25.69 1.70
C ASP A 131 -20.42 -25.69 0.48
N LYS A 132 -21.51 -24.91 0.54
CA LYS A 132 -22.43 -24.73 -0.59
C LYS A 132 -21.81 -24.01 -1.79
N VAL A 133 -20.78 -23.20 -1.56
CA VAL A 133 -20.06 -22.48 -2.64
C VAL A 133 -19.02 -23.40 -3.26
N ILE A 134 -18.35 -24.20 -2.44
CA ILE A 134 -17.28 -25.12 -2.86
C ILE A 134 -17.86 -26.35 -3.58
N SER A 135 -18.95 -26.89 -3.05
CA SER A 135 -19.68 -28.03 -3.60
C SER A 135 -21.13 -27.65 -3.84
N PRO A 136 -21.43 -26.94 -4.95
CA PRO A 136 -22.80 -26.66 -5.27
C PRO A 136 -23.57 -27.98 -5.40
N PRO A 137 -24.75 -28.14 -4.76
CA PRO A 137 -25.54 -29.35 -4.88
C PRO A 137 -25.85 -29.57 -6.35
N GLU A 138 -25.62 -30.81 -6.85
CA GLU A 138 -26.04 -31.24 -8.17
C GLU A 138 -27.49 -30.79 -8.38
N ALA A 139 -27.75 -30.08 -9.48
CA ALA A 139 -29.03 -29.51 -9.78
C ALA A 139 -30.08 -30.63 -9.93
N THR A 140 -30.74 -31.00 -8.86
CA THR A 140 -31.93 -31.84 -8.91
C THR A 140 -32.99 -31.11 -9.73
N PRO A 141 -33.52 -31.69 -10.79
CA PRO A 141 -34.51 -31.02 -11.64
C PRO A 141 -35.73 -30.66 -10.80
N LYS A 142 -35.99 -29.39 -10.62
CA LYS A 142 -37.17 -28.89 -9.92
C LYS A 142 -38.41 -29.41 -10.63
N ARG A 143 -39.14 -30.29 -9.97
CA ARG A 143 -40.47 -30.75 -10.37
C ARG A 143 -41.36 -29.53 -10.67
N ARG A 144 -41.72 -29.36 -11.94
CA ARG A 144 -42.65 -28.32 -12.42
C ARG A 144 -43.94 -28.37 -11.59
N ARG A 145 -44.17 -27.41 -10.73
CA ARG A 145 -45.48 -27.13 -10.16
C ARG A 145 -46.37 -26.56 -11.28
N LYS A 146 -47.51 -27.19 -11.53
CA LYS A 146 -48.52 -26.73 -12.47
C LYS A 146 -48.98 -25.32 -12.11
N ALA A 147 -48.92 -24.46 -13.11
CA ALA A 147 -49.44 -23.11 -13.04
C ALA A 147 -50.96 -23.09 -13.03
N SER A 148 -51.53 -22.24 -12.21
CA SER A 148 -52.91 -21.77 -12.38
C SER A 148 -52.88 -20.23 -12.29
N ALA A 149 -53.58 -19.63 -13.28
CA ALA A 149 -54.06 -18.25 -13.37
C ALA A 149 -53.12 -17.10 -13.69
N GLU A 150 -53.50 -16.42 -14.73
CA GLU A 150 -52.98 -15.26 -15.43
C GLU A 150 -52.90 -14.00 -14.57
N VAL A 151 -51.78 -13.27 -14.69
CA VAL A 151 -51.63 -11.84 -14.36
C VAL A 151 -50.74 -11.23 -15.44
N PRO A 152 -51.02 -10.02 -15.97
CA PRO A 152 -50.35 -9.40 -17.11
C PRO A 152 -48.92 -8.93 -16.79
N PRO A 153 -48.04 -8.75 -17.79
CA PRO A 153 -46.61 -8.51 -17.57
C PRO A 153 -46.31 -7.04 -17.29
N GLU A 154 -45.56 -6.80 -16.21
CA GLU A 154 -44.75 -5.58 -15.98
C GLU A 154 -43.39 -5.70 -16.66
N PRO A 155 -42.73 -4.57 -17.04
CA PRO A 155 -41.56 -4.56 -17.91
C PRO A 155 -40.27 -5.05 -17.23
N ALA A 156 -39.53 -5.81 -18.02
CA ALA A 156 -38.33 -6.55 -17.66
C ALA A 156 -37.20 -5.69 -17.11
N CYS A 157 -36.76 -5.94 -15.87
CA CYS A 157 -35.42 -5.71 -15.39
C CYS A 157 -34.56 -6.96 -15.63
N THR A 158 -33.45 -6.74 -16.26
CA THR A 158 -32.36 -7.64 -16.64
C THR A 158 -32.25 -8.95 -15.86
N GLN A 159 -32.48 -10.06 -16.56
CA GLN A 159 -32.19 -11.42 -16.12
C GLN A 159 -30.69 -11.69 -16.18
N GLU A 160 -30.15 -12.18 -15.07
CA GLU A 160 -28.85 -12.89 -15.07
C GLU A 160 -28.97 -14.13 -15.97
N PRO A 161 -27.97 -14.41 -16.84
CA PRO A 161 -28.01 -15.59 -17.67
C PRO A 161 -27.90 -16.88 -16.84
N PRO A 162 -28.64 -17.96 -17.20
CA PRO A 162 -28.53 -19.23 -16.49
C PRO A 162 -27.13 -19.81 -16.65
N ALA A 163 -26.60 -20.37 -15.55
CA ALA A 163 -25.36 -21.13 -15.56
C ALA A 163 -25.47 -22.32 -16.55
N SER A 164 -25.06 -22.08 -17.77
CA SER A 164 -24.88 -23.11 -18.79
C SER A 164 -23.63 -23.92 -18.44
N ALA A 165 -23.73 -25.24 -18.54
CA ALA A 165 -22.61 -26.16 -18.46
C ALA A 165 -21.45 -25.61 -19.34
N ALA A 166 -20.33 -25.33 -18.72
CA ALA A 166 -19.19 -24.74 -19.39
C ALA A 166 -18.66 -25.68 -20.48
N VAL A 167 -19.00 -25.36 -21.71
CA VAL A 167 -18.21 -25.80 -22.86
C VAL A 167 -16.80 -25.24 -22.63
N PRO A 168 -15.72 -26.04 -22.67
CA PRO A 168 -14.36 -25.52 -22.56
C PRO A 168 -14.18 -24.47 -23.66
N LEU A 169 -14.04 -23.20 -23.28
CA LEU A 169 -13.65 -22.15 -24.21
C LEU A 169 -12.31 -22.56 -24.81
N PRO A 170 -12.12 -22.41 -26.14
CA PRO A 170 -10.82 -22.67 -26.75
C PRO A 170 -9.75 -21.86 -26.01
N PRO A 171 -8.57 -22.45 -25.77
CA PRO A 171 -7.52 -21.76 -25.04
C PRO A 171 -7.21 -20.44 -25.76
N VAL A 172 -7.31 -19.33 -25.02
CA VAL A 172 -6.92 -18.01 -25.52
C VAL A 172 -5.46 -18.10 -25.98
N PRO A 173 -5.16 -17.80 -27.25
CA PRO A 173 -3.78 -17.90 -27.74
C PRO A 173 -2.88 -17.02 -26.89
N LEU A 174 -1.82 -17.64 -26.35
CA LEU A 174 -0.88 -16.94 -25.49
C LEU A 174 -0.09 -15.91 -26.31
N PRO A 175 0.14 -14.69 -25.79
CA PRO A 175 0.99 -13.71 -26.46
C PRO A 175 2.37 -14.30 -26.78
N VAL A 176 2.90 -13.97 -27.94
CA VAL A 176 4.28 -14.33 -28.32
C VAL A 176 5.23 -13.56 -27.38
N LEU A 177 6.15 -14.28 -26.76
CA LEU A 177 7.12 -13.69 -25.85
C LEU A 177 8.17 -12.87 -26.64
N THR A 178 8.52 -11.71 -26.12
CA THR A 178 9.71 -11.01 -26.59
C THR A 178 10.97 -11.77 -26.14
N GLU A 179 12.10 -11.50 -26.78
CA GLU A 179 13.39 -12.11 -26.40
C GLU A 179 13.72 -11.85 -24.91
N GLN A 180 13.50 -10.62 -24.42
CA GLN A 180 13.75 -10.25 -23.03
C GLN A 180 12.83 -10.99 -22.06
N GLN A 181 11.56 -11.17 -22.39
CA GLN A 181 10.63 -11.97 -21.60
C GLN A 181 11.05 -13.44 -21.55
N ALA A 182 11.46 -14.00 -22.69
CA ALA A 182 11.95 -15.39 -22.77
C ALA A 182 13.24 -15.58 -21.95
N GLN A 183 14.17 -14.62 -22.01
CA GLN A 183 15.39 -14.63 -21.21
C GLN A 183 15.09 -14.54 -19.71
N ALA A 184 14.18 -13.64 -19.29
CA ALA A 184 13.78 -13.53 -17.91
C ALA A 184 13.15 -14.83 -17.39
N LEU A 185 12.26 -15.46 -18.16
CA LEU A 185 11.65 -16.74 -17.83
C LEU A 185 12.67 -17.87 -17.77
N ALA A 186 13.64 -17.91 -18.67
CA ALA A 186 14.73 -18.89 -18.65
C ALA A 186 15.60 -18.72 -17.40
N GLN A 187 15.94 -17.49 -17.01
CA GLN A 187 16.69 -17.21 -15.78
C GLN A 187 15.89 -17.61 -14.53
N LEU A 188 14.58 -17.35 -14.48
CA LEU A 188 13.71 -17.81 -13.40
C LEU A 188 13.66 -19.34 -13.31
N ALA A 189 13.82 -20.05 -14.42
CA ALA A 189 13.86 -21.51 -14.45
C ALA A 189 15.21 -22.10 -14.04
N ILE A 190 16.33 -21.46 -14.44
CA ILE A 190 17.72 -21.93 -14.22
C ILE A 190 18.21 -21.55 -12.81
N ALA A 191 17.85 -20.38 -12.33
CA ALA A 191 18.15 -19.95 -10.95
C ALA A 191 17.38 -20.75 -9.90
N GLY A 192 16.74 -21.84 -10.34
CA GLY A 192 16.24 -22.94 -9.54
C GLY A 192 17.32 -23.81 -8.92
N GLY A 193 18.26 -23.19 -8.18
CA GLY A 193 18.73 -23.76 -6.94
C GLY A 193 17.51 -24.03 -6.05
N PRO A 194 17.63 -24.60 -4.87
CA PRO A 194 16.45 -24.87 -4.05
C PRO A 194 15.55 -23.62 -4.02
N PRO A 195 14.24 -23.75 -4.32
CA PRO A 195 13.33 -22.62 -4.42
C PRO A 195 13.46 -21.71 -3.20
N GLY A 196 13.65 -20.40 -3.39
CA GLY A 196 13.70 -19.43 -2.30
C GLY A 196 15.08 -18.92 -1.87
N ASP A 197 16.19 -19.29 -2.52
CA ASP A 197 17.52 -18.82 -2.12
C ASP A 197 17.74 -17.33 -2.33
N LYS A 198 17.34 -16.79 -3.48
CA LYS A 198 17.42 -15.33 -3.76
C LYS A 198 16.12 -14.82 -4.35
N PRO A 199 15.63 -13.65 -3.88
CA PRO A 199 14.55 -12.94 -4.55
C PRO A 199 14.94 -12.50 -5.95
N PHE A 200 13.95 -12.41 -6.85
CA PHE A 200 14.13 -11.88 -8.19
C PHE A 200 13.60 -10.44 -8.26
N LEU A 201 14.41 -9.52 -8.79
CA LEU A 201 13.99 -8.16 -9.13
C LEU A 201 13.75 -8.11 -10.65
N LEU A 202 12.50 -8.12 -11.07
CA LEU A 202 12.11 -7.94 -12.48
C LEU A 202 12.00 -6.44 -12.77
N TRP A 203 13.08 -5.88 -13.29
CA TRP A 203 13.17 -4.50 -13.69
C TRP A 203 12.88 -4.36 -15.18
N GLY A 204 11.89 -3.57 -15.52
CA GLY A 204 11.53 -3.35 -16.91
C GLY A 204 10.76 -2.06 -17.11
N SER A 205 10.90 -1.44 -18.27
CA SER A 205 10.19 -0.21 -18.62
C SER A 205 8.67 -0.37 -18.47
N THR A 206 7.96 0.76 -18.40
CA THR A 206 6.49 0.73 -18.50
C THR A 206 6.10 0.23 -19.88
N GLY A 207 5.32 -0.85 -19.94
CA GLY A 207 4.95 -1.50 -21.21
C GLY A 207 5.91 -2.61 -21.66
N SER A 208 6.94 -2.97 -20.89
CA SER A 208 7.83 -4.10 -21.23
C SER A 208 7.19 -5.49 -21.10
N GLY A 209 5.94 -5.55 -20.62
CA GLY A 209 5.21 -6.80 -20.46
C GLY A 209 5.62 -7.63 -19.25
N LYS A 210 6.07 -7.01 -18.15
CA LYS A 210 6.34 -7.68 -16.86
C LYS A 210 5.19 -8.58 -16.41
N THR A 211 3.96 -8.13 -16.62
CA THR A 211 2.76 -8.90 -16.28
C THR A 211 2.71 -10.25 -16.98
N GLU A 212 3.14 -10.36 -18.25
CA GLU A 212 3.16 -11.65 -18.93
C GLU A 212 4.17 -12.62 -18.31
N VAL A 213 5.32 -12.12 -17.84
CA VAL A 213 6.30 -12.94 -17.09
C VAL A 213 5.67 -13.46 -15.79
N TYR A 214 4.94 -12.60 -15.05
CA TYR A 214 4.23 -13.06 -13.85
C TYR A 214 3.19 -14.11 -14.16
N LEU A 215 2.35 -13.89 -15.20
CA LEU A 215 1.29 -14.82 -15.57
C LEU A 215 1.83 -16.17 -16.05
N ARG A 216 2.97 -16.18 -16.77
CA ARG A 216 3.65 -17.43 -17.18
C ARG A 216 4.19 -18.21 -15.98
N GLN A 217 4.82 -17.52 -15.01
CA GLN A 217 5.29 -18.17 -13.79
C GLN A 217 4.13 -18.63 -12.91
N ALA A 218 3.05 -17.84 -12.85
CA ALA A 218 1.83 -18.24 -12.16
C ALA A 218 1.23 -19.50 -12.78
N GLN A 219 1.14 -19.54 -14.14
CA GLN A 219 0.65 -20.73 -14.86
C GLN A 219 1.43 -21.98 -14.47
N ARG A 220 2.77 -21.89 -14.48
CA ARG A 220 3.63 -23.01 -14.09
C ARG A 220 3.35 -23.50 -12.67
N ALA A 221 3.28 -22.59 -11.70
CA ALA A 221 2.97 -22.93 -10.32
C ALA A 221 1.56 -23.56 -10.18
N LEU A 222 0.58 -23.04 -10.91
CA LEU A 222 -0.79 -23.59 -10.93
C LEU A 222 -0.86 -24.98 -11.56
N ASP A 223 -0.09 -25.24 -12.61
CA ASP A 223 -0.02 -26.57 -13.26
C ASP A 223 0.66 -27.61 -12.37
N GLU A 224 1.56 -27.18 -11.47
CA GLU A 224 2.13 -28.00 -10.42
C GLU A 224 1.16 -28.19 -9.23
N GLY A 225 -0.08 -27.71 -9.31
CA GLY A 225 -1.07 -27.81 -8.24
C GLY A 225 -0.81 -26.88 -7.06
N ARG A 226 0.06 -25.88 -7.23
CA ARG A 226 0.42 -24.89 -6.20
C ARG A 226 -0.50 -23.68 -6.25
N GLN A 227 -0.53 -22.92 -5.15
CA GLN A 227 -1.22 -21.64 -5.06
C GLN A 227 -0.28 -20.47 -5.38
N VAL A 228 -0.84 -19.41 -5.95
CA VAL A 228 -0.09 -18.19 -6.29
C VAL A 228 -0.63 -17.01 -5.48
N LEU A 229 0.27 -16.28 -4.83
CA LEU A 229 -0.03 -14.98 -4.23
C LEU A 229 0.50 -13.87 -5.13
N MET A 230 -0.41 -13.09 -5.73
CA MET A 230 -0.07 -11.92 -6.53
C MET A 230 -0.48 -10.66 -5.78
N MET A 231 0.50 -9.92 -5.30
CA MET A 231 0.30 -8.67 -4.57
C MET A 231 0.41 -7.49 -5.52
N VAL A 232 -0.56 -6.58 -5.43
CA VAL A 232 -0.61 -5.35 -6.20
C VAL A 232 -0.92 -4.17 -5.28
N PRO A 233 -0.47 -2.92 -5.61
CA PRO A 233 -0.94 -1.74 -4.90
C PRO A 233 -2.46 -1.61 -4.96
N GLU A 234 -3.07 -1.06 -3.90
CA GLU A 234 -4.54 -0.98 -3.80
C GLU A 234 -5.17 -0.24 -4.98
N ILE A 235 -4.50 0.80 -5.48
CA ILE A 235 -4.96 1.58 -6.64
C ILE A 235 -4.89 0.79 -7.97
N ASN A 236 -4.04 -0.23 -8.05
CA ASN A 236 -3.86 -1.05 -9.25
C ASN A 236 -4.79 -2.27 -9.27
N LEU A 237 -5.42 -2.60 -8.14
CA LEU A 237 -6.39 -3.70 -8.07
C LEU A 237 -7.74 -3.21 -8.61
N THR A 238 -7.83 -3.20 -9.92
CA THR A 238 -9.01 -2.74 -10.68
C THR A 238 -9.84 -3.93 -11.18
N PRO A 239 -11.14 -3.73 -11.44
CA PRO A 239 -11.96 -4.77 -12.08
C PRO A 239 -11.39 -5.27 -13.41
N GLN A 240 -10.68 -4.41 -14.16
CA GLN A 240 -10.01 -4.79 -15.41
C GLN A 240 -8.84 -5.78 -15.17
N LEU A 241 -8.07 -5.58 -14.10
CA LEU A 241 -7.00 -6.53 -13.74
C LEU A 241 -7.62 -7.87 -13.32
N GLU A 242 -8.66 -7.85 -12.49
CA GLU A 242 -9.36 -9.06 -12.07
C GLU A 242 -9.94 -9.82 -13.27
N ALA A 243 -10.59 -9.12 -14.20
CA ALA A 243 -11.14 -9.71 -15.41
C ALA A 243 -10.05 -10.32 -16.30
N ARG A 244 -8.95 -9.61 -16.53
CA ARG A 244 -7.79 -10.12 -17.32
C ARG A 244 -7.18 -11.38 -16.72
N VAL A 245 -7.03 -11.43 -15.39
CA VAL A 245 -6.50 -12.60 -14.70
C VAL A 245 -7.50 -13.75 -14.75
N ALA A 246 -8.80 -13.49 -14.58
CA ALA A 246 -9.85 -14.49 -14.69
C ALA A 246 -9.96 -15.09 -16.10
N GLU A 247 -9.86 -14.27 -17.14
CA GLU A 247 -9.83 -14.71 -18.54
C GLU A 247 -8.59 -15.57 -18.81
N ARG A 248 -7.42 -15.15 -18.32
CA ARG A 248 -6.15 -15.86 -18.51
C ARG A 248 -6.13 -17.24 -17.86
N PHE A 249 -6.78 -17.38 -16.70
CA PHE A 249 -6.82 -18.61 -15.92
C PHE A 249 -8.24 -19.18 -15.84
N ALA A 250 -8.92 -19.22 -16.97
CA ALA A 250 -10.26 -19.81 -17.06
C ALA A 250 -10.30 -21.23 -16.45
N GLY A 251 -11.28 -21.49 -15.59
CA GLY A 251 -11.40 -22.76 -14.87
C GLY A 251 -10.58 -22.89 -13.58
N ARG A 252 -9.78 -21.87 -13.20
CA ARG A 252 -9.11 -21.79 -11.89
C ARG A 252 -9.89 -20.93 -10.92
N HIS A 253 -9.82 -21.24 -9.64
CA HIS A 253 -10.46 -20.45 -8.59
C HIS A 253 -9.59 -19.25 -8.19
N ILE A 254 -10.02 -18.05 -8.58
CA ILE A 254 -9.34 -16.80 -8.29
C ILE A 254 -10.13 -16.05 -7.22
N VAL A 255 -9.44 -15.55 -6.20
CA VAL A 255 -10.03 -14.72 -5.15
C VAL A 255 -9.26 -13.42 -4.97
N SER A 256 -9.98 -12.34 -4.64
CA SER A 256 -9.39 -11.03 -4.33
C SER A 256 -9.44 -10.75 -2.84
N LEU A 257 -8.38 -10.10 -2.29
CA LEU A 257 -8.27 -9.69 -0.89
C LEU A 257 -7.82 -8.24 -0.78
N HIS A 258 -8.79 -7.32 -0.60
CA HIS A 258 -8.55 -5.87 -0.51
C HIS A 258 -9.57 -5.17 0.40
N SER A 259 -9.33 -3.89 0.70
CA SER A 259 -10.15 -3.09 1.62
C SER A 259 -11.57 -2.81 1.10
N GLY A 260 -11.77 -2.75 -0.23
CA GLY A 260 -13.06 -2.48 -0.87
C GLY A 260 -14.08 -3.62 -0.81
N LEU A 261 -13.67 -4.82 -0.38
CA LEU A 261 -14.58 -5.96 -0.17
C LEU A 261 -15.45 -5.76 1.07
N THR A 262 -16.69 -6.24 0.98
CA THR A 262 -17.53 -6.36 2.17
C THR A 262 -16.90 -7.35 3.17
N PRO A 263 -17.17 -7.20 4.48
CA PRO A 263 -16.67 -8.13 5.48
C PRO A 263 -16.95 -9.59 5.16
N ALA A 264 -18.16 -9.91 4.70
CA ALA A 264 -18.53 -11.27 4.34
C ALA A 264 -17.78 -11.83 3.13
N GLN A 265 -17.55 -11.00 2.09
CA GLN A 265 -16.74 -11.38 0.93
C GLN A 265 -15.28 -11.62 1.32
N ARG A 266 -14.70 -10.73 2.14
CA ARG A 266 -13.33 -10.84 2.63
C ARG A 266 -13.12 -12.14 3.41
N LEU A 267 -14.01 -12.44 4.36
CA LEU A 267 -13.95 -13.70 5.12
C LEU A 267 -14.06 -14.91 4.19
N ARG A 268 -15.04 -14.93 3.27
CA ARG A 268 -15.21 -16.03 2.31
C ARG A 268 -13.93 -16.25 1.48
N ASN A 269 -13.38 -15.20 0.90
CA ASN A 269 -12.20 -15.28 0.05
C ASN A 269 -10.97 -15.73 0.84
N TRP A 270 -10.82 -15.25 2.07
CA TRP A 270 -9.76 -15.68 2.98
C TRP A 270 -9.90 -17.18 3.33
N LEU A 271 -11.11 -17.66 3.59
CA LEU A 271 -11.37 -19.07 3.86
C LEU A 271 -11.08 -19.94 2.63
N MET A 272 -11.52 -19.52 1.43
CA MET A 272 -11.18 -20.23 0.18
C MET A 272 -9.67 -20.37 0.00
N ALA A 273 -8.90 -19.33 0.32
CA ALA A 273 -7.45 -19.36 0.28
C ALA A 273 -6.86 -20.31 1.34
N HIS A 274 -7.33 -20.24 2.58
CA HIS A 274 -6.82 -21.02 3.70
C HIS A 274 -7.12 -22.52 3.59
N TYR A 275 -8.30 -22.88 3.06
CA TYR A 275 -8.64 -24.28 2.77
C TYR A 275 -7.93 -24.83 1.52
N GLY A 276 -7.22 -23.98 0.77
CA GLY A 276 -6.57 -24.37 -0.48
C GLY A 276 -7.51 -24.51 -1.67
N HIS A 277 -8.75 -23.99 -1.58
CA HIS A 277 -9.71 -24.01 -2.70
C HIS A 277 -9.48 -22.90 -3.70
N ALA A 278 -8.84 -21.79 -3.29
CA ALA A 278 -8.40 -20.76 -4.22
C ALA A 278 -7.04 -21.14 -4.80
N ASP A 279 -6.89 -21.05 -6.11
CA ASP A 279 -5.64 -21.33 -6.82
C ASP A 279 -4.77 -20.06 -6.91
N LEU A 280 -5.37 -18.90 -7.23
CA LEU A 280 -4.69 -17.63 -7.33
C LEU A 280 -5.36 -16.58 -6.44
N ILE A 281 -4.55 -15.91 -5.65
CA ILE A 281 -4.96 -14.86 -4.73
C ILE A 281 -4.41 -13.52 -5.23
N LEU A 282 -5.32 -12.64 -5.68
CA LEU A 282 -5.01 -11.24 -5.93
C LEU A 282 -5.19 -10.47 -4.64
N GLY A 283 -4.14 -9.80 -4.17
CA GLY A 283 -4.23 -9.15 -2.88
C GLY A 283 -3.45 -7.85 -2.76
N THR A 284 -3.88 -7.03 -1.82
CA THR A 284 -3.15 -5.84 -1.41
C THR A 284 -2.26 -6.16 -0.19
N ARG A 285 -1.71 -5.16 0.44
CA ARG A 285 -0.74 -5.27 1.55
C ARG A 285 -1.03 -6.38 2.57
N LEU A 286 -2.27 -6.50 3.05
CA LEU A 286 -2.61 -7.47 4.10
C LEU A 286 -2.56 -8.92 3.64
N SER A 287 -2.66 -9.17 2.33
CA SER A 287 -2.67 -10.53 1.76
C SER A 287 -1.36 -11.30 1.99
N VAL A 288 -0.26 -10.59 2.30
CA VAL A 288 1.02 -11.24 2.66
C VAL A 288 0.89 -12.22 3.84
N PHE A 289 -0.11 -12.04 4.69
CA PHE A 289 -0.39 -12.92 5.84
C PHE A 289 -1.49 -13.96 5.58
N THR A 290 -2.03 -14.04 4.39
CA THR A 290 -3.06 -15.05 4.09
C THR A 290 -2.45 -16.44 4.15
N PRO A 291 -2.96 -17.36 4.98
CA PRO A 291 -2.46 -18.72 5.00
C PRO A 291 -2.74 -19.44 3.68
N LEU A 292 -1.71 -20.03 3.08
CA LEU A 292 -1.78 -20.72 1.80
C LEU A 292 -1.09 -22.07 1.92
N PRO A 293 -1.84 -23.17 2.08
CA PRO A 293 -1.25 -24.49 2.36
C PRO A 293 -0.43 -25.05 1.19
N ARG A 294 -0.64 -24.55 -0.02
CA ARG A 294 0.05 -25.01 -1.24
C ARG A 294 0.78 -23.88 -1.95
N LEU A 295 1.25 -22.85 -1.21
CA LEU A 295 1.94 -21.71 -1.81
C LEU A 295 3.11 -22.20 -2.70
N GLY A 296 3.21 -21.65 -3.92
CA GLY A 296 4.24 -22.00 -4.90
C GLY A 296 4.93 -20.79 -5.51
N LEU A 297 4.31 -19.60 -5.45
CA LEU A 297 4.87 -18.37 -6.02
C LEU A 297 4.33 -17.16 -5.29
N ILE A 298 5.19 -16.17 -5.04
CA ILE A 298 4.81 -14.82 -4.60
C ILE A 298 5.23 -13.83 -5.68
N VAL A 299 4.31 -12.98 -6.11
CA VAL A 299 4.58 -11.83 -6.99
C VAL A 299 4.23 -10.55 -6.24
N VAL A 300 5.12 -9.56 -6.27
CA VAL A 300 4.89 -8.21 -5.75
C VAL A 300 5.06 -7.24 -6.89
N ASP A 301 3.96 -6.83 -7.50
CA ASP A 301 3.99 -5.86 -8.59
C ASP A 301 4.10 -4.43 -8.07
N GLU A 302 4.78 -3.57 -8.82
CA GLU A 302 5.11 -2.19 -8.41
C GLU A 302 5.69 -2.14 -6.98
N GLU A 303 6.74 -2.95 -6.71
CA GLU A 303 7.31 -3.19 -5.38
C GLU A 303 7.75 -1.90 -4.64
N HIS A 304 8.04 -0.84 -5.41
CA HIS A 304 8.43 0.47 -4.90
C HIS A 304 7.26 1.27 -4.29
N ASP A 305 6.01 0.80 -4.50
CA ASP A 305 4.83 1.57 -4.07
C ASP A 305 4.78 1.69 -2.54
N PRO A 306 4.68 2.93 -1.99
CA PRO A 306 4.67 3.16 -0.55
C PRO A 306 3.44 2.55 0.16
N SER A 307 2.39 2.16 -0.56
CA SER A 307 1.20 1.51 0.02
C SER A 307 1.49 0.13 0.62
N TYR A 308 2.60 -0.51 0.24
CA TYR A 308 3.05 -1.75 0.88
C TYR A 308 3.53 -1.56 2.32
N LYS A 309 3.87 -0.34 2.74
CA LYS A 309 4.18 -0.02 4.13
C LYS A 309 2.93 0.44 4.87
N GLN A 310 2.56 -0.28 5.94
CA GLN A 310 1.47 0.13 6.84
C GLN A 310 1.84 1.41 7.58
N GLN A 311 0.97 2.41 7.59
CA GLN A 311 1.24 3.70 8.24
C GLN A 311 0.76 3.73 9.70
N ASP A 312 -0.24 2.92 10.04
CA ASP A 312 -0.84 2.84 11.37
C ASP A 312 -0.70 1.44 11.95
N GLY A 313 -0.89 1.31 13.28
CA GLY A 313 -0.77 0.02 13.96
C GLY A 313 0.63 -0.57 13.85
N ALA A 314 0.77 -1.75 13.35
CA ALA A 314 2.03 -2.50 13.34
C ALA A 314 3.07 -2.03 12.30
N ARG A 315 2.80 -1.06 11.48
CA ARG A 315 3.71 -0.40 10.52
C ARG A 315 4.68 -1.32 9.76
N TYR A 316 4.21 -2.51 9.39
CA TYR A 316 5.00 -3.48 8.64
C TYR A 316 5.11 -3.13 7.15
N SER A 317 6.16 -3.63 6.49
CA SER A 317 6.32 -3.62 5.03
C SER A 317 5.89 -4.97 4.46
N ALA A 318 4.84 -4.99 3.65
CA ALA A 318 4.36 -6.23 3.05
C ALA A 318 5.30 -6.75 1.96
N ARG A 319 5.99 -5.86 1.23
CA ARG A 319 7.06 -6.22 0.29
C ARG A 319 8.17 -7.00 0.99
N ASP A 320 8.69 -6.47 2.10
CA ASP A 320 9.81 -7.09 2.82
C ASP A 320 9.37 -8.39 3.50
N LEU A 321 8.12 -8.42 4.00
CA LEU A 321 7.53 -9.65 4.52
C LEU A 321 7.27 -10.70 3.43
N ALA A 322 6.96 -10.30 2.21
CA ALA A 322 6.84 -11.24 1.08
C ALA A 322 8.18 -11.93 0.77
N VAL A 323 9.28 -11.17 0.81
CA VAL A 323 10.64 -11.71 0.67
C VAL A 323 10.97 -12.68 1.81
N TYR A 324 10.68 -12.29 3.06
CA TYR A 324 10.91 -13.16 4.22
C TYR A 324 10.03 -14.43 4.16
N ARG A 325 8.76 -14.29 3.78
CA ARG A 325 7.82 -15.39 3.62
C ARG A 325 8.27 -16.37 2.54
N ALA A 326 8.73 -15.87 1.40
CA ALA A 326 9.25 -16.69 0.32
C ALA A 326 10.42 -17.58 0.78
N ARG A 327 11.36 -17.01 1.52
CA ARG A 327 12.48 -17.74 2.13
C ARG A 327 11.99 -18.78 3.15
N LEU A 328 11.02 -18.41 4.00
CA LEU A 328 10.46 -19.28 5.02
C LEU A 328 9.75 -20.50 4.42
N GLU A 329 8.93 -20.28 3.38
CA GLU A 329 8.15 -21.32 2.71
C GLU A 329 8.92 -21.97 1.53
N LYS A 330 10.16 -21.53 1.26
CA LYS A 330 11.04 -22.02 0.19
C LYS A 330 10.37 -21.93 -1.19
N VAL A 331 9.77 -20.80 -1.49
CA VAL A 331 9.11 -20.52 -2.76
C VAL A 331 9.75 -19.29 -3.43
N PRO A 332 9.74 -19.21 -4.76
CA PRO A 332 10.24 -18.03 -5.46
C PRO A 332 9.39 -16.79 -5.16
N VAL A 333 10.05 -15.62 -5.08
CA VAL A 333 9.40 -14.31 -5.04
C VAL A 333 9.93 -13.43 -6.15
N ILE A 334 9.00 -12.78 -6.88
CA ILE A 334 9.31 -11.84 -7.95
C ILE A 334 8.84 -10.46 -7.51
N LEU A 335 9.79 -9.54 -7.38
CA LEU A 335 9.54 -8.12 -7.14
C LEU A 335 9.59 -7.40 -8.49
N GLY A 336 8.51 -6.83 -8.94
CA GLY A 336 8.44 -6.18 -10.24
C GLY A 336 8.31 -4.67 -10.15
N SER A 337 9.07 -3.94 -10.95
CA SER A 337 8.98 -2.49 -11.02
C SER A 337 9.65 -1.93 -12.29
N ALA A 338 9.14 -0.79 -12.76
CA ALA A 338 9.86 0.04 -13.74
C ALA A 338 10.89 0.96 -13.05
N THR A 339 10.62 1.31 -11.81
CA THR A 339 11.44 2.17 -10.96
C THR A 339 11.57 1.50 -9.58
N PRO A 340 12.40 0.46 -9.47
CA PRO A 340 12.59 -0.24 -8.20
C PRO A 340 12.89 0.71 -7.05
N SER A 341 12.52 0.34 -5.82
CA SER A 341 13.02 1.08 -4.66
C SER A 341 14.55 1.00 -4.61
N LEU A 342 15.20 2.05 -4.14
CA LEU A 342 16.66 2.07 -4.09
C LEU A 342 17.22 0.96 -3.19
N GLU A 343 16.48 0.51 -2.19
CA GLU A 343 16.83 -0.65 -1.38
C GLU A 343 16.79 -1.96 -2.18
N SER A 344 15.75 -2.16 -2.98
CA SER A 344 15.65 -3.35 -3.86
C SER A 344 16.69 -3.30 -4.97
N TRP A 345 16.92 -2.12 -5.54
CA TRP A 345 17.96 -1.91 -6.54
C TRP A 345 19.36 -2.23 -6.00
N TYR A 346 19.73 -1.67 -4.85
CA TYR A 346 20.98 -1.93 -4.16
C TYR A 346 21.18 -3.42 -3.86
N ASN A 347 20.13 -4.11 -3.40
CA ASN A 347 20.19 -5.54 -3.17
C ASN A 347 20.36 -6.37 -4.46
N ALA A 348 19.95 -5.83 -5.61
CA ALA A 348 20.05 -6.50 -6.90
C ALA A 348 21.32 -6.15 -7.70
N LEU A 349 22.05 -5.08 -7.31
CA LEU A 349 23.35 -4.77 -7.86
C LEU A 349 24.39 -5.79 -7.37
N PRO A 350 25.28 -6.29 -8.24
CA PRO A 350 26.44 -7.10 -7.83
C PRO A 350 27.35 -6.35 -6.87
N GLU A 351 28.07 -7.06 -6.02
CA GLU A 351 29.06 -6.45 -5.11
C GLU A 351 30.15 -5.69 -5.87
N ALA A 352 30.56 -6.18 -7.04
CA ALA A 352 31.52 -5.52 -7.91
C ALA A 352 31.01 -4.17 -8.48
N GLU A 353 29.69 -3.95 -8.49
CA GLU A 353 29.03 -2.70 -8.89
C GLU A 353 28.65 -1.83 -7.66
N GLY A 354 29.17 -2.14 -6.47
CA GLY A 354 28.87 -1.42 -5.23
C GLY A 354 27.52 -1.78 -4.58
N GLY A 355 26.93 -2.88 -4.98
CA GLY A 355 25.67 -3.39 -4.42
C GLY A 355 25.84 -4.48 -3.37
N ALA A 356 24.74 -5.11 -2.96
CA ALA A 356 24.76 -6.19 -1.97
C ALA A 356 24.69 -7.61 -2.56
N GLY A 357 24.38 -7.78 -3.86
CA GLY A 357 24.33 -9.07 -4.54
C GLY A 357 23.31 -10.07 -3.99
N ARG A 358 22.28 -9.58 -3.25
CA ARG A 358 21.31 -10.43 -2.54
C ARG A 358 20.15 -10.87 -3.40
N TYR A 359 19.83 -10.10 -4.47
CA TYR A 359 18.74 -10.39 -5.40
C TYR A 359 19.28 -10.73 -6.77
N VAL A 360 18.52 -11.45 -7.56
CA VAL A 360 18.80 -11.69 -8.99
C VAL A 360 18.08 -10.64 -9.80
N ARG A 361 18.81 -9.80 -10.56
CA ARG A 361 18.22 -8.79 -11.44
C ARG A 361 17.85 -9.37 -12.79
N LEU A 362 16.58 -9.30 -13.15
CA LEU A 362 16.04 -9.65 -14.46
C LEU A 362 15.68 -8.35 -15.19
N ALA A 363 16.39 -8.03 -16.27
CA ALA A 363 16.23 -6.76 -16.97
C ALA A 363 15.38 -6.90 -18.24
N MET A 364 14.37 -6.02 -18.38
CA MET A 364 13.48 -5.92 -19.53
C MET A 364 13.32 -4.44 -19.95
N PRO A 365 14.38 -3.77 -20.41
CA PRO A 365 14.35 -2.34 -20.70
C PRO A 365 13.49 -1.96 -21.91
N ALA A 366 13.30 -2.85 -22.89
CA ALA A 366 12.51 -2.57 -24.08
C ALA A 366 10.99 -2.68 -23.83
N ARG A 367 10.20 -1.88 -24.55
CA ARG A 367 8.74 -2.03 -24.61
C ARG A 367 8.35 -3.23 -25.49
N VAL A 368 7.16 -3.78 -25.26
CA VAL A 368 6.54 -4.75 -26.16
C VAL A 368 5.96 -4.01 -27.36
N GLY A 369 6.27 -4.45 -28.57
CA GLY A 369 5.90 -3.80 -29.83
C GLY A 369 6.90 -2.73 -30.27
N ASP A 370 6.65 -2.14 -31.43
CA ASP A 370 7.59 -1.19 -32.10
C ASP A 370 7.41 0.27 -31.56
N GLY A 371 6.68 0.46 -30.48
CA GLY A 371 6.42 1.79 -29.91
C GLY A 371 7.57 2.30 -29.06
N ASP A 372 8.18 3.42 -29.47
CA ASP A 372 9.17 4.14 -28.68
C ASP A 372 8.57 4.76 -27.41
N MET A 373 9.43 5.01 -26.41
CA MET A 373 9.05 5.83 -25.26
C MET A 373 8.78 7.28 -25.71
N PRO A 374 7.77 7.97 -25.15
CA PRO A 374 7.48 9.35 -25.48
C PRO A 374 8.71 10.23 -25.35
N ARG A 375 8.94 11.14 -26.29
CA ARG A 375 10.07 12.07 -26.20
C ARG A 375 9.91 13.00 -24.99
N VAL A 376 10.88 13.02 -24.07
CA VAL A 376 10.86 13.93 -22.94
C VAL A 376 11.42 15.29 -23.33
N ARG A 377 10.63 16.34 -23.11
CA ARG A 377 11.02 17.75 -23.28
C ARG A 377 11.05 18.45 -21.93
N VAL A 378 12.20 19.00 -21.57
CA VAL A 378 12.36 19.81 -20.36
C VAL A 378 12.20 21.29 -20.75
N LEU A 379 11.14 21.92 -20.25
CA LEU A 379 10.83 23.32 -20.50
C LEU A 379 11.42 24.18 -19.37
N ASP A 380 12.34 25.06 -19.75
CA ASP A 380 13.05 25.96 -18.84
C ASP A 380 12.23 27.22 -18.54
N LEU A 381 11.63 27.27 -17.37
CA LEU A 381 10.84 28.42 -16.91
C LEU A 381 11.69 29.66 -16.60
N SER A 382 12.99 29.51 -16.40
CA SER A 382 13.88 30.67 -16.13
C SER A 382 14.05 31.57 -17.34
N ARG A 383 13.79 31.03 -18.54
CA ARG A 383 13.82 31.78 -19.81
C ARG A 383 12.50 32.44 -20.16
N ALA A 384 11.44 32.21 -19.39
CA ALA A 384 10.16 32.86 -19.63
C ALA A 384 10.27 34.38 -19.49
N PRO A 385 9.54 35.17 -20.31
CA PRO A 385 9.52 36.62 -20.18
C PRO A 385 9.14 37.07 -18.77
N LYS A 386 9.89 38.03 -18.22
CA LYS A 386 9.58 38.56 -16.89
C LYS A 386 8.22 39.30 -16.96
N LEU A 387 7.30 38.88 -16.10
CA LEU A 387 6.00 39.55 -15.98
C LEU A 387 6.12 40.86 -15.21
N PRO A 388 5.23 41.84 -15.48
CA PRO A 388 5.11 43.07 -14.69
C PRO A 388 4.93 42.75 -13.19
N ARG A 389 5.41 43.65 -12.32
CA ARG A 389 5.25 43.49 -10.86
C ARG A 389 3.76 43.34 -10.51
N GLY A 390 3.43 42.29 -9.76
CA GLY A 390 2.08 42.00 -9.31
C GLY A 390 1.29 41.02 -10.19
N GLN A 391 1.82 40.59 -11.34
CA GLN A 391 1.23 39.50 -12.13
C GLN A 391 1.87 38.15 -11.76
N GLU A 392 1.03 37.18 -11.42
CA GLU A 392 1.49 35.79 -11.25
C GLU A 392 1.74 35.14 -12.62
N PRO A 393 2.81 34.35 -12.75
CA PRO A 393 3.04 33.57 -13.96
C PRO A 393 1.90 32.57 -14.20
N PRO A 394 1.47 32.40 -15.47
CA PRO A 394 0.47 31.40 -15.80
C PRO A 394 0.98 30.00 -15.32
N PRO A 395 0.09 29.14 -14.81
CA PRO A 395 0.50 27.83 -14.30
C PRO A 395 1.06 26.92 -15.39
N VAL A 396 0.65 27.15 -16.63
CA VAL A 396 1.09 26.41 -17.81
C VAL A 396 1.75 27.41 -18.78
N ALA A 397 2.97 27.11 -19.18
CA ALA A 397 3.72 27.94 -20.10
C ALA A 397 3.06 28.00 -21.49
N ARG A 398 3.29 29.09 -22.24
CA ARG A 398 2.68 29.31 -23.55
C ARG A 398 3.02 28.21 -24.55
N GLU A 399 4.26 27.75 -24.55
CA GLU A 399 4.74 26.67 -25.42
C GLU A 399 4.00 25.36 -25.14
N LEU A 400 3.75 25.05 -23.88
CA LEU A 400 3.01 23.87 -23.48
C LEU A 400 1.52 24.00 -23.82
N LEU A 401 0.92 25.19 -23.64
CA LEU A 401 -0.46 25.44 -24.07
C LEU A 401 -0.61 25.26 -25.58
N ALA A 402 0.35 25.76 -26.37
CA ALA A 402 0.34 25.58 -27.84
C ALA A 402 0.43 24.09 -28.21
N ALA A 403 1.27 23.32 -27.52
CA ALA A 403 1.37 21.87 -27.74
C ALA A 403 0.05 21.15 -27.39
N ILE A 404 -0.63 21.53 -26.30
CA ILE A 404 -1.93 20.97 -25.93
C ILE A 404 -2.98 21.33 -27.00
N THR A 405 -3.04 22.59 -27.46
CA THR A 405 -3.95 23.03 -28.55
C THR A 405 -3.76 22.19 -29.81
N GLN A 406 -2.52 21.98 -30.21
CA GLN A 406 -2.21 21.14 -31.38
C GLN A 406 -2.76 19.72 -31.24
N ARG A 407 -2.65 19.11 -30.04
CA ARG A 407 -3.19 17.77 -29.81
C ARG A 407 -4.73 17.73 -29.88
N ILE A 408 -5.40 18.77 -29.34
CA ILE A 408 -6.85 18.89 -29.45
C ILE A 408 -7.30 19.00 -30.91
N GLU A 409 -6.60 19.81 -31.73
CA GLU A 409 -6.88 19.93 -33.15
C GLU A 409 -6.72 18.61 -33.92
N GLN A 410 -5.84 17.73 -33.44
CA GLN A 410 -5.61 16.39 -33.99
C GLN A 410 -6.58 15.33 -33.48
N GLY A 411 -7.49 15.69 -32.57
CA GLY A 411 -8.44 14.76 -31.94
C GLY A 411 -7.78 13.86 -30.88
N GLU A 412 -6.61 14.26 -30.40
CA GLU A 412 -5.83 13.57 -29.38
C GLU A 412 -6.08 14.14 -27.98
N GLN A 413 -5.67 13.40 -26.95
CA GLN A 413 -5.85 13.79 -25.56
C GLN A 413 -4.52 14.16 -24.91
N SER A 414 -4.59 15.10 -23.96
CA SER A 414 -3.46 15.53 -23.14
C SER A 414 -3.70 15.22 -21.66
N LEU A 415 -2.67 14.74 -20.95
CA LEU A 415 -2.67 14.54 -19.50
C LEU A 415 -1.80 15.59 -18.82
N VAL A 416 -2.39 16.44 -17.98
CA VAL A 416 -1.68 17.44 -17.19
C VAL A 416 -1.59 16.97 -15.74
N LEU A 417 -0.38 16.67 -15.31
CA LEU A 417 -0.06 16.20 -13.96
C LEU A 417 0.34 17.35 -13.07
N LEU A 418 -0.34 17.44 -11.93
CA LEU A 418 0.04 18.32 -10.84
C LEU A 418 0.57 17.50 -9.66
N ASN A 419 1.80 17.81 -9.23
CA ASN A 419 2.35 17.20 -8.00
C ASN A 419 1.71 17.89 -6.79
N ARG A 420 0.69 17.22 -6.19
CA ARG A 420 -0.21 17.79 -5.16
C ARG A 420 0.41 17.93 -3.75
N ARG A 421 1.62 17.55 -3.52
CA ARG A 421 2.21 17.67 -2.17
C ARG A 421 2.59 19.12 -1.89
N GLY A 422 1.60 19.91 -1.37
CA GLY A 422 1.86 21.21 -0.77
C GLY A 422 0.84 22.33 -1.01
N TYR A 423 -0.12 22.23 -1.94
CA TYR A 423 -1.04 23.34 -2.23
C TYR A 423 -2.50 22.88 -2.35
N ALA A 424 -3.15 22.80 -1.21
CA ALA A 424 -4.60 22.82 -1.14
C ALA A 424 -5.06 24.31 -1.09
N PRO A 425 -6.16 24.72 -1.73
CA PRO A 425 -6.63 26.10 -1.68
C PRO A 425 -6.98 26.46 -0.23
N VAL A 426 -6.19 27.36 0.33
CA VAL A 426 -6.36 27.90 1.68
C VAL A 426 -6.97 29.29 1.53
N LEU A 427 -7.98 29.63 2.31
CA LEU A 427 -8.47 31.00 2.32
C LEU A 427 -7.46 31.93 3.00
N HIS A 428 -7.22 33.05 2.38
CA HIS A 428 -6.28 34.07 2.82
C HIS A 428 -6.96 35.46 2.76
N CYS A 429 -6.68 36.26 3.77
CA CYS A 429 -7.07 37.66 3.81
C CYS A 429 -5.88 38.54 3.38
N SER A 430 -6.05 39.35 2.34
CA SER A 430 -5.00 40.21 1.82
C SER A 430 -4.59 41.31 2.80
N ASP A 431 -5.51 41.78 3.69
CA ASP A 431 -5.24 42.87 4.60
C ASP A 431 -4.42 42.47 5.82
N CYS A 432 -4.80 41.42 6.52
CA CYS A 432 -4.16 41.03 7.77
C CYS A 432 -3.28 39.76 7.66
N GLY A 433 -3.27 39.09 6.49
CA GLY A 433 -2.49 37.87 6.31
C GLY A 433 -3.14 36.62 6.92
N TRP A 434 -4.36 36.70 7.45
CA TRP A 434 -5.08 35.53 7.96
C TRP A 434 -5.17 34.40 6.94
N LYS A 435 -4.99 33.18 7.41
CA LYS A 435 -5.17 31.96 6.63
C LYS A 435 -6.09 30.99 7.37
N SER A 436 -6.85 30.18 6.62
CA SER A 436 -7.80 29.23 7.19
C SER A 436 -7.11 28.08 7.94
N GLY A 437 -6.46 28.35 9.07
CA GLY A 437 -5.85 27.37 9.96
C GLY A 437 -6.90 26.43 10.57
N CYS A 438 -6.53 25.17 10.82
CA CYS A 438 -7.39 24.26 11.56
C CYS A 438 -7.27 24.53 13.06
N PRO A 439 -8.37 24.68 13.82
CA PRO A 439 -8.30 24.89 15.26
C PRO A 439 -7.73 23.67 16.02
N HIS A 440 -7.81 22.47 15.41
CA HIS A 440 -7.41 21.20 16.03
C HIS A 440 -6.08 20.65 15.53
N CYS A 441 -5.53 21.21 14.45
CA CYS A 441 -4.31 20.71 13.79
C CYS A 441 -3.37 21.86 13.47
N SER A 442 -2.07 21.60 13.42
CA SER A 442 -1.08 22.52 12.84
C SER A 442 -1.06 22.40 11.30
N ALA A 443 -2.22 22.44 10.69
CA ALA A 443 -2.44 22.33 9.26
C ALA A 443 -3.53 23.30 8.81
N TRP A 444 -3.55 23.58 7.51
CA TRP A 444 -4.55 24.47 6.94
C TRP A 444 -5.81 23.69 6.55
N ARG A 445 -6.98 24.33 6.69
CA ARG A 445 -8.25 23.82 6.15
C ARG A 445 -8.33 24.19 4.68
N VAL A 446 -8.72 23.19 3.89
CA VAL A 446 -8.89 23.31 2.45
C VAL A 446 -10.26 23.87 2.12
N PHE A 447 -10.31 24.82 1.23
CA PHE A 447 -11.56 25.36 0.69
C PHE A 447 -12.14 24.41 -0.36
N HIS A 448 -13.37 23.98 -0.14
CA HIS A 448 -14.17 23.18 -1.09
C HIS A 448 -15.24 24.06 -1.72
N LYS A 449 -15.07 24.38 -3.01
CA LYS A 449 -15.91 25.35 -3.74
C LYS A 449 -17.35 24.86 -3.89
N VAL A 450 -17.55 23.55 -4.15
CA VAL A 450 -18.86 22.95 -4.44
C VAL A 450 -19.86 23.14 -3.30
N ASP A 451 -19.44 22.90 -2.06
CA ASP A 451 -20.29 23.01 -0.88
C ASP A 451 -19.94 24.22 0.02
N ARG A 452 -19.00 25.07 -0.43
CA ARG A 452 -18.52 26.26 0.26
C ARG A 452 -18.11 25.98 1.70
N THR A 453 -17.32 24.92 1.92
CA THR A 453 -16.80 24.52 3.23
C THR A 453 -15.29 24.59 3.30
N LEU A 454 -14.78 24.77 4.52
CA LEU A 454 -13.37 24.63 4.89
C LEU A 454 -13.20 23.29 5.60
N ARG A 455 -12.41 22.36 5.04
CA ARG A 455 -12.20 21.03 5.62
C ARG A 455 -10.74 20.78 5.98
N CYS A 456 -10.50 20.25 7.15
CA CYS A 456 -9.19 19.74 7.53
C CYS A 456 -9.05 18.27 7.12
N HIS A 457 -8.11 17.97 6.21
CA HIS A 457 -7.88 16.60 5.74
C HIS A 457 -7.15 15.70 6.76
N HIS A 458 -6.68 16.28 7.90
CA HIS A 458 -6.02 15.52 8.96
C HIS A 458 -6.99 15.03 10.04
N CYS A 459 -7.94 15.88 10.47
CA CYS A 459 -8.88 15.53 11.54
C CYS A 459 -10.35 15.49 11.08
N GLY A 460 -10.64 15.83 9.83
CA GLY A 460 -12.00 15.84 9.29
C GLY A 460 -12.84 17.06 9.72
N PHE A 461 -12.30 17.99 10.55
CA PHE A 461 -13.02 19.18 10.96
C PHE A 461 -13.49 19.99 9.75
N THR A 462 -14.80 20.27 9.70
CA THR A 462 -15.45 20.96 8.59
C THR A 462 -16.27 22.13 9.12
N GLU A 463 -16.12 23.28 8.48
CA GLU A 463 -16.83 24.51 8.82
C GLU A 463 -17.26 25.24 7.53
N ARG A 464 -18.30 26.04 7.58
CA ARG A 464 -18.69 26.90 6.47
C ARG A 464 -17.66 28.02 6.28
N VAL A 465 -17.50 28.46 5.03
CA VAL A 465 -16.65 29.62 4.72
C VAL A 465 -17.17 30.85 5.48
N PRO A 466 -16.33 31.54 6.26
CA PRO A 466 -16.74 32.77 6.94
C PRO A 466 -17.09 33.85 5.92
N ARG A 467 -18.05 34.69 6.24
CA ARG A 467 -18.47 35.81 5.36
C ARG A 467 -17.46 36.97 5.34
N ALA A 468 -16.66 37.07 6.38
CA ALA A 468 -15.60 38.05 6.55
C ALA A 468 -14.42 37.42 7.26
N CYS A 469 -13.25 38.00 7.16
CA CYS A 469 -12.06 37.57 7.87
C CYS A 469 -12.30 37.51 9.38
N PRO A 470 -12.07 36.36 10.04
CA PRO A 470 -12.28 36.25 11.48
C PRO A 470 -11.38 37.20 12.30
N ASP A 471 -10.22 37.58 11.76
CA ASP A 471 -9.22 38.38 12.47
C ASP A 471 -9.43 39.89 12.30
N CYS A 472 -9.75 40.36 11.08
CA CYS A 472 -9.85 41.81 10.82
C CYS A 472 -11.21 42.29 10.26
N GLY A 473 -12.15 41.36 10.00
CA GLY A 473 -13.47 41.69 9.47
C GLY A 473 -13.52 42.01 7.97
N ASN A 474 -12.39 42.00 7.24
CA ASN A 474 -12.37 42.24 5.80
C ASN A 474 -13.20 41.17 5.07
N THR A 475 -13.99 41.56 4.09
CA THR A 475 -14.81 40.66 3.27
C THR A 475 -14.04 40.06 2.08
N ASP A 476 -12.87 40.62 1.75
CA ASP A 476 -12.02 40.11 0.67
C ASP A 476 -11.13 38.98 1.15
N ILE A 477 -11.77 37.79 1.28
CA ILE A 477 -11.10 36.57 1.59
C ILE A 477 -11.10 35.71 0.32
N HIS A 478 -9.93 35.42 -0.21
CA HIS A 478 -9.80 34.66 -1.46
C HIS A 478 -8.99 33.38 -1.29
N PRO A 479 -9.24 32.34 -2.11
CA PRO A 479 -8.47 31.11 -2.07
C PRO A 479 -7.07 31.34 -2.66
N VAL A 480 -6.05 31.03 -1.87
CA VAL A 480 -4.65 31.02 -2.30
C VAL A 480 -4.17 29.59 -2.38
N GLY A 481 -3.62 29.19 -3.51
CA GLY A 481 -3.08 27.86 -3.75
C GLY A 481 -3.38 27.40 -5.19
N ARG A 482 -2.47 26.60 -5.76
CA ARG A 482 -2.61 26.02 -7.10
C ARG A 482 -3.07 24.56 -6.93
N GLY A 483 -4.37 24.36 -6.72
CA GLY A 483 -4.96 23.01 -6.71
C GLY A 483 -5.33 22.54 -8.12
N THR A 484 -5.66 21.26 -8.26
CA THR A 484 -6.15 20.67 -9.52
C THR A 484 -7.39 21.37 -10.05
N GLU A 485 -8.28 21.84 -9.17
CA GLU A 485 -9.48 22.61 -9.52
C GLU A 485 -9.13 23.95 -10.17
N ARG A 486 -8.20 24.71 -9.59
CA ARG A 486 -7.75 25.98 -10.18
C ARG A 486 -7.02 25.75 -11.51
N LEU A 487 -6.23 24.67 -11.63
CA LEU A 487 -5.56 24.32 -12.88
C LEU A 487 -6.57 23.93 -13.97
N GLU A 488 -7.63 23.17 -13.61
CA GLU A 488 -8.75 22.86 -14.50
C GLU A 488 -9.45 24.12 -15.00
N GLU A 489 -9.79 25.07 -14.11
CA GLU A 489 -10.41 26.35 -14.44
C GLU A 489 -9.51 27.21 -15.37
N GLN A 490 -8.23 27.31 -15.04
CA GLN A 490 -7.27 28.09 -15.83
C GLN A 490 -7.02 27.47 -17.21
N LEU A 491 -7.01 26.14 -17.33
CA LEU A 491 -6.92 25.47 -18.63
C LEU A 491 -8.20 25.65 -19.44
N ALA A 492 -9.37 25.58 -18.82
CA ALA A 492 -10.65 25.83 -19.51
C ALA A 492 -10.75 27.27 -20.01
N GLU A 493 -10.22 28.26 -19.27
CA GLU A 493 -10.15 29.65 -19.71
C GLU A 493 -9.11 29.87 -20.84
N ALA A 494 -7.94 29.20 -20.72
CA ALA A 494 -6.86 29.33 -21.69
C ALA A 494 -7.11 28.57 -23.00
N LEU A 495 -7.99 27.57 -22.99
CA LEU A 495 -8.32 26.69 -24.12
C LEU A 495 -9.83 26.72 -24.41
N PRO A 496 -10.37 27.82 -24.97
CA PRO A 496 -11.80 27.96 -25.22
C PRO A 496 -12.32 26.86 -26.14
N GLY A 497 -13.38 26.15 -25.71
CA GLY A 497 -13.99 25.05 -26.44
C GLY A 497 -13.39 23.67 -26.16
N ALA A 498 -12.29 23.55 -25.42
CA ALA A 498 -11.73 22.28 -24.98
C ALA A 498 -12.52 21.69 -23.80
N ARG A 499 -12.72 20.39 -23.83
CA ARG A 499 -13.36 19.64 -22.73
C ARG A 499 -12.28 19.25 -21.70
N VAL A 500 -12.15 20.08 -20.68
CA VAL A 500 -11.21 19.84 -19.58
C VAL A 500 -11.88 19.01 -18.50
N GLY A 501 -11.28 17.88 -18.13
CA GLY A 501 -11.77 16.99 -17.08
C GLY A 501 -10.74 16.80 -15.97
N ARG A 502 -11.21 16.52 -14.73
CA ARG A 502 -10.36 16.33 -13.56
C ARG A 502 -10.57 15.01 -12.89
N ILE A 503 -9.46 14.32 -12.52
CA ILE A 503 -9.46 13.13 -11.68
C ILE A 503 -8.48 13.34 -10.53
N ASP A 504 -9.02 13.45 -9.31
CA ASP A 504 -8.26 13.51 -8.06
C ASP A 504 -9.05 12.86 -6.91
N ALA A 505 -8.44 12.79 -5.72
CA ALA A 505 -9.05 12.16 -4.55
C ALA A 505 -10.33 12.85 -4.07
N ASP A 506 -10.59 14.11 -4.44
CA ASP A 506 -11.78 14.84 -4.01
C ASP A 506 -12.99 14.50 -4.88
N VAL A 507 -12.78 14.31 -6.17
CA VAL A 507 -13.82 13.95 -7.14
C VAL A 507 -14.18 12.45 -7.05
N THR A 508 -13.26 11.61 -6.57
CA THR A 508 -13.42 10.14 -6.55
C THR A 508 -13.83 9.57 -5.19
N LYS A 509 -14.43 10.37 -4.30
CA LYS A 509 -14.82 9.94 -2.94
C LYS A 509 -15.95 8.91 -2.91
N HIS A 510 -16.83 8.92 -3.88
CA HIS A 510 -17.96 7.98 -3.93
C HIS A 510 -17.57 6.71 -4.69
N LYS A 511 -18.10 5.57 -4.24
CA LYS A 511 -17.86 4.29 -4.90
C LYS A 511 -18.39 4.35 -6.34
N GLY A 512 -17.54 4.00 -7.31
CA GLY A 512 -17.88 4.03 -8.75
C GLY A 512 -17.55 5.35 -9.46
N ALA A 513 -17.29 6.46 -8.74
CA ALA A 513 -17.02 7.75 -9.35
C ALA A 513 -15.71 7.79 -10.17
N LEU A 514 -14.71 7.02 -9.76
CA LEU A 514 -13.46 6.89 -10.51
C LEU A 514 -13.71 6.17 -11.85
N GLU A 515 -14.42 5.06 -11.80
CA GLU A 515 -14.75 4.23 -12.97
C GLU A 515 -15.59 5.02 -13.98
N GLU A 516 -16.56 5.78 -13.50
CA GLU A 516 -17.39 6.65 -14.35
C GLU A 516 -16.53 7.73 -15.06
N ARG A 517 -15.65 8.42 -14.33
CA ARG A 517 -14.76 9.43 -14.91
C ARG A 517 -13.76 8.83 -15.90
N LEU A 518 -13.23 7.65 -15.61
CA LEU A 518 -12.35 6.95 -16.55
C LEU A 518 -13.10 6.55 -17.82
N ALA A 519 -14.37 6.14 -17.72
CA ALA A 519 -15.19 5.82 -18.87
C ALA A 519 -15.36 7.03 -19.81
N THR A 520 -15.58 8.24 -19.30
CA THR A 520 -15.68 9.47 -20.11
C THR A 520 -14.36 9.78 -20.83
N VAL A 521 -13.21 9.56 -20.16
CA VAL A 521 -11.89 9.74 -20.80
C VAL A 521 -11.70 8.72 -21.92
N HIS A 522 -12.02 7.44 -21.68
CA HIS A 522 -11.91 6.38 -22.69
C HIS A 522 -12.87 6.59 -23.87
N ALA A 523 -14.05 7.13 -23.64
CA ALA A 523 -15.01 7.50 -24.69
C ALA A 523 -14.52 8.67 -25.57
N GLY A 524 -13.45 9.38 -25.14
CA GLY A 524 -12.96 10.57 -25.85
C GLY A 524 -13.80 11.83 -25.61
N GLU A 525 -14.54 11.88 -24.50
CA GLU A 525 -15.35 13.01 -24.09
C GLU A 525 -14.55 14.10 -23.35
N VAL A 526 -13.28 13.84 -23.07
CA VAL A 526 -12.31 14.74 -22.42
C VAL A 526 -11.12 14.95 -23.36
N ASP A 527 -10.75 16.20 -23.62
CA ASP A 527 -9.58 16.56 -24.42
C ASP A 527 -8.33 16.76 -23.57
N VAL A 528 -8.50 17.38 -22.40
CA VAL A 528 -7.43 17.62 -21.43
C VAL A 528 -7.81 17.04 -20.07
N LEU A 529 -7.06 16.04 -19.64
CA LEU A 529 -7.24 15.41 -18.32
C LEU A 529 -6.28 16.02 -17.32
N VAL A 530 -6.80 16.69 -16.29
CA VAL A 530 -6.02 17.18 -15.15
C VAL A 530 -6.04 16.16 -14.03
N GLY A 531 -4.86 15.80 -13.51
CA GLY A 531 -4.84 14.83 -12.45
C GLY A 531 -3.60 14.86 -11.56
N THR A 532 -3.63 13.99 -10.54
CA THR A 532 -2.53 13.77 -9.61
C THR A 532 -1.93 12.38 -9.83
N GLN A 533 -1.20 11.84 -8.86
CA GLN A 533 -0.61 10.50 -8.92
C GLN A 533 -1.62 9.38 -9.28
N MET A 534 -2.93 9.58 -9.04
CA MET A 534 -3.95 8.57 -9.34
C MET A 534 -4.04 8.27 -10.83
N VAL A 535 -3.96 9.28 -11.70
CA VAL A 535 -4.07 9.09 -13.16
C VAL A 535 -2.78 8.54 -13.78
N ALA A 536 -1.64 8.69 -13.10
CA ALA A 536 -0.37 8.13 -13.56
C ALA A 536 -0.29 6.61 -13.33
N LYS A 537 -1.16 6.02 -12.49
CA LYS A 537 -1.11 4.61 -12.09
C LYS A 537 -2.33 3.83 -12.59
N GLY A 538 -2.13 2.60 -13.03
CA GLY A 538 -3.17 1.57 -13.20
C GLY A 538 -4.11 1.71 -14.41
N HIS A 539 -4.08 2.81 -15.18
CA HIS A 539 -5.04 3.05 -16.28
C HIS A 539 -4.36 3.05 -17.64
N ASP A 540 -5.07 2.58 -18.65
CA ASP A 540 -4.60 2.48 -20.03
C ASP A 540 -5.34 3.48 -20.93
N PHE A 541 -4.68 4.60 -21.26
CA PHE A 541 -5.26 5.65 -22.09
C PHE A 541 -4.68 5.57 -23.50
N ARG A 542 -5.49 5.18 -24.48
CA ARG A 542 -5.03 4.97 -25.85
C ARG A 542 -4.80 6.27 -26.62
N ARG A 543 -5.57 7.33 -26.34
CA ARG A 543 -5.55 8.59 -27.07
C ARG A 543 -4.65 9.66 -26.44
N ILE A 544 -4.03 9.40 -25.30
CA ILE A 544 -3.12 10.35 -24.67
C ILE A 544 -1.78 10.29 -25.39
N THR A 545 -1.42 11.36 -26.08
CA THR A 545 -0.16 11.54 -26.80
C THR A 545 0.74 12.59 -26.13
N LEU A 546 0.19 13.45 -25.28
CA LEU A 546 0.93 14.44 -24.52
C LEU A 546 0.71 14.24 -23.01
N VAL A 547 1.82 14.12 -22.27
CA VAL A 547 1.83 14.18 -20.81
C VAL A 547 2.62 15.40 -20.36
N ALA A 548 2.04 16.25 -19.52
CA ALA A 548 2.67 17.44 -19.01
C ALA A 548 2.80 17.39 -17.49
N ALA A 549 4.00 17.50 -16.95
CA ALA A 549 4.24 17.69 -15.53
C ALA A 549 4.39 19.16 -15.19
N VAL A 550 3.40 19.69 -14.47
CA VAL A 550 3.36 21.08 -14.02
C VAL A 550 3.80 21.16 -12.56
N ASN A 551 4.77 22.06 -12.29
CA ASN A 551 5.33 22.28 -10.95
C ASN A 551 5.92 21.00 -10.26
N PRO A 552 6.81 20.25 -10.92
CA PRO A 552 7.44 19.07 -10.33
C PRO A 552 8.53 19.41 -9.30
N ASP A 553 9.04 20.64 -9.27
CA ASP A 553 10.22 21.07 -8.51
C ASP A 553 10.05 20.99 -6.99
N ALA A 554 8.83 21.01 -6.49
CA ALA A 554 8.56 20.94 -5.05
C ALA A 554 9.16 19.67 -4.38
N ALA A 555 9.33 18.61 -5.13
CA ALA A 555 9.94 17.38 -4.62
C ALA A 555 11.47 17.46 -4.54
N LEU A 556 12.13 18.33 -5.34
CA LEU A 556 13.59 18.49 -5.34
C LEU A 556 14.11 19.10 -4.05
N PHE A 557 13.26 19.93 -3.40
CA PHE A 557 13.58 20.68 -2.19
C PHE A 557 12.88 20.14 -0.95
N ALA A 558 12.29 18.95 -1.04
CA ALA A 558 11.67 18.32 0.11
C ALA A 558 12.73 17.75 1.05
N SER A 559 12.52 17.89 2.37
CA SER A 559 13.38 17.30 3.39
C SER A 559 13.30 15.76 3.45
N ASP A 560 12.33 15.16 2.77
CA ASP A 560 12.17 13.70 2.70
C ASP A 560 13.19 13.11 1.72
N PHE A 561 14.11 12.29 2.22
CA PHE A 561 15.18 11.66 1.44
C PHE A 561 14.67 10.74 0.29
N ARG A 562 13.39 10.35 0.32
CA ARG A 562 12.75 9.57 -0.76
C ARG A 562 12.01 10.44 -1.78
N ALA A 563 12.04 11.75 -1.63
CA ALA A 563 11.23 12.63 -2.48
C ALA A 563 11.66 12.58 -3.93
N ALA A 564 12.97 12.58 -4.22
CA ALA A 564 13.52 12.48 -5.56
C ALA A 564 13.18 11.12 -6.22
N GLU A 565 13.31 10.02 -5.47
CA GLU A 565 12.95 8.67 -5.89
C GLU A 565 11.46 8.57 -6.28
N ARG A 566 10.57 9.07 -5.43
CA ARG A 566 9.13 9.10 -5.70
C ARG A 566 8.76 9.99 -6.88
N GLN A 567 9.46 11.11 -7.02
CA GLN A 567 9.25 12.03 -8.14
C GLN A 567 9.66 11.41 -9.47
N PHE A 568 10.84 10.79 -9.51
CA PHE A 568 11.31 10.08 -10.70
C PHE A 568 10.33 8.96 -11.10
N ALA A 569 9.92 8.15 -10.14
CA ALA A 569 8.95 7.08 -10.36
C ALA A 569 7.61 7.60 -10.92
N LEU A 570 7.09 8.70 -10.34
CA LEU A 570 5.85 9.32 -10.81
C LEU A 570 5.98 9.82 -12.26
N LEU A 571 7.06 10.52 -12.57
CA LEU A 571 7.28 11.08 -13.90
C LEU A 571 7.47 9.98 -14.95
N LEU A 572 8.23 8.93 -14.61
CA LEU A 572 8.44 7.80 -15.52
C LEU A 572 7.14 7.02 -15.77
N GLN A 573 6.33 6.78 -14.72
CA GLN A 573 5.04 6.12 -14.87
C GLN A 573 4.07 6.96 -15.70
N ALA A 574 4.09 8.28 -15.51
CA ALA A 574 3.27 9.21 -16.26
C ALA A 574 3.66 9.25 -17.75
N ALA A 575 4.98 9.33 -18.04
CA ALA A 575 5.49 9.23 -19.41
C ALA A 575 4.97 7.97 -20.10
N GLY A 576 4.98 6.83 -19.39
CA GLY A 576 4.48 5.57 -19.91
C GLY A 576 2.96 5.54 -20.18
N ARG A 577 2.20 6.62 -19.91
CA ARG A 577 0.77 6.72 -20.28
C ARG A 577 0.58 7.25 -21.70
N ALA A 578 1.53 8.00 -22.23
CA ALA A 578 1.48 8.45 -23.61
C ALA A 578 2.02 7.39 -24.59
N GLY A 579 1.50 7.40 -25.82
CA GLY A 579 2.01 6.59 -26.93
C GLY A 579 1.88 5.09 -26.71
N ARG A 580 0.77 4.62 -26.17
CA ARG A 580 0.52 3.19 -26.01
C ARG A 580 0.00 2.52 -27.26
N ASP A 581 -0.65 3.27 -28.12
CA ASP A 581 -1.05 2.83 -29.43
C ASP A 581 0.13 3.04 -30.39
N ALA A 582 0.49 2.01 -31.15
CA ALA A 582 1.62 2.04 -32.08
C ALA A 582 1.49 3.17 -33.11
N ASP A 583 0.26 3.48 -33.55
CA ASP A 583 -0.01 4.50 -34.56
C ASP A 583 0.34 5.93 -34.09
N VAL A 584 0.33 6.18 -32.78
CA VAL A 584 0.59 7.50 -32.17
C VAL A 584 1.88 7.55 -31.34
N ALA A 585 2.56 6.43 -31.19
CA ALA A 585 3.76 6.34 -30.36
C ALA A 585 4.89 7.27 -30.84
N GLY A 586 5.11 7.36 -32.15
CA GLY A 586 6.22 8.10 -32.77
C GLY A 586 6.19 9.62 -32.55
N HIS A 587 5.02 10.22 -32.21
CA HIS A 587 4.91 11.66 -31.93
C HIS A 587 4.45 11.97 -30.50
N SER A 588 4.40 10.97 -29.66
CA SER A 588 4.03 11.16 -28.26
C SER A 588 5.14 11.83 -27.46
N GLU A 589 4.75 12.74 -26.57
CA GLU A 589 5.69 13.56 -25.82
C GLU A 589 5.34 13.62 -24.33
N MET A 590 6.39 13.78 -23.52
CA MET A 590 6.28 14.21 -22.14
C MET A 590 6.97 15.54 -21.94
N TRP A 591 6.26 16.53 -21.43
CA TRP A 591 6.79 17.84 -21.11
C TRP A 591 6.94 18.01 -19.60
N VAL A 592 8.14 18.42 -19.16
CA VAL A 592 8.46 18.72 -17.77
C VAL A 592 8.73 20.21 -17.65
N GLN A 593 7.83 20.95 -17.05
CA GLN A 593 7.92 22.38 -16.85
C GLN A 593 8.63 22.68 -15.51
N THR A 594 9.88 23.16 -15.56
CA THR A 594 10.75 23.28 -14.38
C THR A 594 11.58 24.57 -14.36
N TRP A 595 11.92 25.06 -13.18
CA TRP A 595 12.92 26.12 -12.96
C TRP A 595 14.37 25.58 -12.92
N HIS A 596 14.53 24.25 -12.87
CA HIS A 596 15.83 23.56 -12.71
C HIS A 596 16.10 22.55 -13.83
N PRO A 597 16.18 22.99 -15.11
CA PRO A 597 16.26 22.08 -16.28
C PRO A 597 17.54 21.23 -16.30
N THR A 598 18.59 21.68 -15.63
CA THR A 598 19.88 20.95 -15.53
C THR A 598 19.95 19.99 -14.35
N HIS A 599 18.88 19.87 -13.54
CA HIS A 599 18.89 18.95 -12.41
C HIS A 599 19.10 17.50 -12.86
N PRO A 600 19.98 16.70 -12.20
CA PRO A 600 20.31 15.34 -12.60
C PRO A 600 19.09 14.43 -12.79
N LEU A 601 18.06 14.58 -11.94
CA LEU A 601 16.80 13.83 -12.07
C LEU A 601 16.16 14.00 -13.45
N TYR A 602 16.06 15.24 -13.97
CA TYR A 602 15.43 15.50 -15.27
C TYR A 602 16.33 15.08 -16.44
N GLN A 603 17.66 15.13 -16.24
CA GLN A 603 18.61 14.63 -17.22
C GLN A 603 18.52 13.10 -17.37
N ALA A 604 18.43 12.37 -16.27
CA ALA A 604 18.22 10.93 -16.28
C ALA A 604 16.84 10.57 -16.86
N LEU A 605 15.78 11.32 -16.49
CA LEU A 605 14.44 11.12 -17.01
C LEU A 605 14.38 11.32 -18.55
N SER A 606 15.09 12.32 -19.07
CA SER A 606 15.10 12.60 -20.51
C SER A 606 15.72 11.48 -21.35
N ARG A 607 16.55 10.64 -20.75
CA ARG A 607 17.14 9.45 -21.34
C ARG A 607 16.45 8.15 -20.93
N TYR A 608 15.44 8.24 -20.06
CA TYR A 608 14.81 7.08 -19.42
C TYR A 608 15.81 6.17 -18.66
N ASP A 609 16.90 6.76 -18.19
CA ASP A 609 18.00 6.07 -17.54
C ASP A 609 17.79 5.99 -16.01
N TYR A 610 17.02 4.98 -15.61
CA TYR A 610 16.83 4.69 -14.18
C TYR A 610 18.13 4.29 -13.49
N ALA A 611 19.03 3.58 -14.19
CA ALA A 611 20.27 3.10 -13.60
C ALA A 611 21.21 4.26 -13.22
N ASP A 612 21.36 5.27 -14.09
CA ASP A 612 22.10 6.49 -13.79
C ASP A 612 21.47 7.28 -12.65
N PHE A 613 20.15 7.47 -12.66
CA PHE A 613 19.42 8.09 -11.55
C PHE A 613 19.68 7.37 -10.22
N ALA A 614 19.55 6.03 -10.21
CA ALA A 614 19.72 5.22 -9.01
C ALA A 614 21.17 5.29 -8.48
N ALA A 615 22.17 5.25 -9.39
CA ALA A 615 23.56 5.36 -9.00
C ALA A 615 23.90 6.71 -8.32
N GLN A 616 23.36 7.81 -8.85
CA GLN A 616 23.51 9.14 -8.26
C GLN A 616 22.85 9.21 -6.87
N GLN A 617 21.62 8.74 -6.77
CA GLN A 617 20.88 8.76 -5.51
C GLN A 617 21.50 7.84 -4.45
N LEU A 618 22.03 6.67 -4.82
CA LEU A 618 22.73 5.78 -3.91
C LEU A 618 24.01 6.44 -3.37
N LYS A 619 24.76 7.12 -4.23
CA LYS A 619 25.96 7.87 -3.79
C LYS A 619 25.61 8.98 -2.79
N GLU A 620 24.54 9.74 -3.03
CA GLU A 620 24.06 10.77 -2.09
C GLU A 620 23.65 10.15 -0.74
N ARG A 621 22.95 9.02 -0.76
CA ARG A 621 22.53 8.30 0.44
C ARG A 621 23.69 7.69 1.22
N GLU A 622 24.71 7.19 0.53
CA GLU A 622 25.95 6.69 1.15
C GLU A 622 26.67 7.81 1.91
N MET A 623 26.86 8.96 1.26
CA MET A 623 27.51 10.12 1.90
C MET A 623 26.70 10.66 3.09
N ALA A 624 25.38 10.54 3.05
CA ALA A 624 24.49 11.03 4.10
C ALA A 624 24.17 9.97 5.18
N GLY A 625 24.69 8.74 5.09
CA GLY A 625 24.36 7.65 6.01
C GLY A 625 22.90 7.24 6.00
N LEU A 626 22.23 7.31 4.84
CA LEU A 626 20.80 7.00 4.71
C LEU A 626 20.57 5.58 4.14
N PRO A 627 19.38 4.98 4.32
CA PRO A 627 19.08 3.67 3.72
C PRO A 627 19.31 3.65 2.20
N PRO A 628 19.97 2.62 1.65
CA PRO A 628 20.22 1.28 2.23
C PRO A 628 21.48 1.12 3.07
N TYR A 629 22.32 2.15 3.21
CA TYR A 629 23.61 2.08 3.92
C TYR A 629 23.48 2.15 5.43
N ALA A 630 22.37 2.70 5.93
CA ALA A 630 22.01 2.65 7.34
C ALA A 630 20.61 2.04 7.52
N SER A 631 20.31 1.64 8.74
CA SER A 631 18.99 1.18 9.18
C SER A 631 18.43 2.20 10.15
N LEU A 632 17.16 2.58 9.94
CA LEU A 632 16.50 3.63 10.71
C LEU A 632 15.28 3.08 11.46
N ALA A 633 15.07 3.64 12.65
CA ALA A 633 13.78 3.51 13.35
C ALA A 633 13.39 4.88 13.91
N MET A 634 12.07 5.10 14.02
CA MET A 634 11.51 6.31 14.63
C MET A 634 10.76 5.92 15.90
N LEU A 635 11.09 6.54 17.03
CA LEU A 635 10.23 6.53 18.21
C LEU A 635 9.32 7.76 18.14
N ARG A 636 8.01 7.53 18.04
CA ARG A 636 7.00 8.58 17.91
C ARG A 636 6.19 8.67 19.18
N ALA A 637 5.92 9.88 19.63
CA ALA A 637 5.10 10.18 20.79
C ALA A 637 3.93 11.10 20.43
N GLU A 638 2.78 10.84 21.03
CA GLU A 638 1.59 11.66 20.95
C GLU A 638 1.13 12.01 22.36
N ALA A 639 0.92 13.30 22.61
CA ALA A 639 0.60 13.82 23.92
C ALA A 639 -0.41 14.96 23.86
N LYS A 640 -0.89 15.40 25.03
CA LYS A 640 -1.80 16.54 25.15
C LYS A 640 -1.12 17.87 24.83
N THR A 641 0.20 17.96 25.09
CA THR A 641 1.02 19.13 24.80
C THR A 641 2.33 18.72 24.13
N GLN A 642 2.96 19.64 23.40
CA GLN A 642 4.22 19.40 22.72
C GLN A 642 5.34 19.15 23.72
N GLU A 643 5.37 19.87 24.84
CA GLU A 643 6.35 19.72 25.92
C GLU A 643 6.29 18.31 26.51
N ALA A 644 5.08 17.76 26.72
CA ALA A 644 4.92 16.41 27.25
C ALA A 644 5.40 15.34 26.26
N ALA A 645 5.19 15.54 24.94
CA ALA A 645 5.69 14.63 23.92
C ALA A 645 7.22 14.63 23.86
N VAL A 646 7.84 15.82 23.87
CA VAL A 646 9.30 16.00 23.81
C VAL A 646 9.94 15.52 25.12
N ALA A 647 9.38 15.82 26.29
CA ALA A 647 9.88 15.37 27.58
C ALA A 647 9.95 13.84 27.66
N PHE A 648 8.86 13.14 27.25
CA PHE A 648 8.86 11.69 27.18
C PHE A 648 9.97 11.14 26.28
N LEU A 649 10.21 11.74 25.11
CA LEU A 649 11.24 11.29 24.18
C LEU A 649 12.66 11.55 24.71
N ASN A 650 12.89 12.66 25.43
CA ASN A 650 14.16 12.92 26.08
C ASN A 650 14.41 11.91 27.22
N GLU A 651 13.43 11.67 28.10
CA GLU A 651 13.53 10.63 29.12
C GLU A 651 13.79 9.25 28.48
N ALA A 652 13.18 8.97 27.31
CA ALA A 652 13.38 7.71 26.60
C ALA A 652 14.81 7.57 26.05
N ILE A 653 15.47 8.65 25.61
CA ILE A 653 16.87 8.65 25.21
C ILE A 653 17.77 8.39 26.44
N GLU A 654 17.61 9.17 27.49
CA GLU A 654 18.43 9.07 28.69
C GLU A 654 18.40 7.66 29.30
N ALA A 655 17.20 7.07 29.37
CA ALA A 655 17.03 5.75 29.96
C ALA A 655 17.70 4.60 29.18
N VAL A 656 17.95 4.77 27.87
CA VAL A 656 18.53 3.73 27.01
C VAL A 656 19.94 4.09 26.47
N ALA A 657 20.50 5.24 26.86
CA ALA A 657 21.82 5.70 26.40
C ALA A 657 22.91 4.65 26.66
N HIS A 658 22.90 4.04 27.86
CA HIS A 658 23.85 2.98 28.23
C HIS A 658 23.74 1.73 27.33
N LEU A 659 22.54 1.39 26.81
CA LEU A 659 22.36 0.29 25.86
C LEU A 659 22.93 0.64 24.50
N ALA A 660 22.79 1.89 24.06
CA ALA A 660 23.35 2.38 22.80
C ALA A 660 24.88 2.33 22.82
N GLU A 661 25.50 2.77 23.93
CA GLU A 661 26.93 2.69 24.15
C GLU A 661 27.46 1.24 24.20
N ALA A 662 26.78 0.38 24.95
CA ALA A 662 27.16 -1.02 25.11
C ALA A 662 27.11 -1.83 23.79
N LEU A 663 26.11 -1.56 22.94
CA LEU A 663 25.97 -2.22 21.65
C LEU A 663 26.91 -1.66 20.56
N GLY A 664 27.29 -0.40 20.68
CA GLY A 664 28.07 0.33 19.68
C GLY A 664 27.31 0.55 18.36
N GLY A 665 27.64 1.63 17.65
CA GLY A 665 27.06 1.94 16.35
C GLY A 665 25.55 2.26 16.37
N ILE A 666 25.03 2.71 17.51
CA ILE A 666 23.66 3.24 17.65
C ILE A 666 23.75 4.75 17.87
N THR A 667 23.10 5.51 17.01
CA THR A 667 22.97 6.96 17.15
C THR A 667 21.54 7.32 17.51
N LEU A 668 21.37 8.07 18.59
CA LEU A 668 20.09 8.61 19.05
C LEU A 668 20.05 10.09 18.73
N TYR A 669 19.13 10.52 17.89
CA TYR A 669 18.97 11.92 17.53
C TYR A 669 18.04 12.65 18.51
N PRO A 670 18.19 13.97 18.68
CA PRO A 670 17.29 14.75 19.54
C PRO A 670 15.85 14.66 19.06
N PRO A 671 14.86 14.73 19.96
CA PRO A 671 13.46 14.76 19.56
C PRO A 671 13.11 16.05 18.81
N VAL A 672 12.31 15.89 17.76
CA VAL A 672 11.78 16.99 16.96
C VAL A 672 10.26 16.86 16.81
N PRO A 673 9.52 17.97 16.62
CA PRO A 673 8.13 17.90 16.22
C PRO A 673 7.99 17.14 14.89
N THR A 674 6.87 16.44 14.69
CA THR A 674 6.57 15.87 13.37
C THR A 674 6.21 16.99 12.38
N PRO A 675 6.33 16.79 11.04
CA PRO A 675 5.97 17.79 10.02
C PRO A 675 4.55 18.35 10.16
N VAL A 676 3.60 17.53 10.63
CA VAL A 676 2.28 17.98 11.08
C VAL A 676 2.24 17.81 12.59
N GLN A 677 2.65 18.84 13.30
CA GLN A 677 2.89 18.82 14.73
C GLN A 677 1.64 18.45 15.53
N ARG A 678 0.48 19.01 15.20
CA ARG A 678 -0.79 18.76 15.89
C ARG A 678 -1.84 18.19 14.94
N VAL A 679 -2.51 17.11 15.38
CA VAL A 679 -3.64 16.49 14.66
C VAL A 679 -4.75 16.16 15.66
N ALA A 680 -5.97 16.63 15.42
CA ALA A 680 -7.13 16.39 16.26
C ALA A 680 -6.86 16.71 17.76
N ASN A 681 -6.24 17.84 18.04
CA ASN A 681 -5.82 18.29 19.38
C ASN A 681 -4.78 17.39 20.09
N VAL A 682 -4.08 16.55 19.35
CA VAL A 682 -2.98 15.72 19.83
C VAL A 682 -1.68 16.25 19.27
N GLU A 683 -0.75 16.63 20.15
CA GLU A 683 0.60 17.07 19.78
C GLU A 683 1.51 15.86 19.52
N ARG A 684 2.42 16.00 18.57
CA ARG A 684 3.20 14.90 18.04
C ARG A 684 4.67 15.28 17.94
N ALA A 685 5.53 14.41 18.46
CA ALA A 685 6.98 14.50 18.32
C ALA A 685 7.56 13.15 17.94
N GLN A 686 8.78 13.16 17.45
CA GLN A 686 9.52 11.96 17.05
C GLN A 686 11.01 12.12 17.32
N LEU A 687 11.70 11.01 17.55
CA LEU A 687 13.13 10.91 17.54
C LEU A 687 13.58 9.82 16.57
N MET A 688 14.73 9.99 15.98
CA MET A 688 15.33 9.00 15.07
C MET A 688 16.40 8.19 15.80
N VAL A 689 16.40 6.90 15.52
CA VAL A 689 17.45 5.95 15.93
C VAL A 689 18.08 5.40 14.65
N GLU A 690 19.38 5.51 14.53
CA GLU A 690 20.14 5.09 13.36
C GLU A 690 21.20 4.06 13.75
N SER A 691 21.47 3.11 12.85
CA SER A 691 22.59 2.20 12.95
C SER A 691 23.07 1.76 11.57
N PRO A 692 24.38 1.65 11.30
CA PRO A 692 24.88 1.00 10.09
C PRO A 692 24.61 -0.49 10.09
N SER A 693 24.26 -1.08 11.23
CA SER A 693 24.00 -2.51 11.42
C SER A 693 22.55 -2.77 11.77
N ARG A 694 21.78 -3.36 10.83
CA ARG A 694 20.38 -3.77 11.08
C ARG A 694 20.23 -4.72 12.29
N PRO A 695 21.07 -5.75 12.47
CA PRO A 695 21.02 -6.58 13.67
C PRO A 695 21.29 -5.82 14.97
N ALA A 696 22.20 -4.83 14.97
CA ALA A 696 22.46 -4.00 16.14
C ALA A 696 21.24 -3.13 16.47
N LEU A 697 20.62 -2.49 15.46
CA LEU A 697 19.40 -1.72 15.64
C LEU A 697 18.28 -2.58 16.24
N GLN A 698 18.05 -3.78 15.69
CA GLN A 698 17.00 -4.68 16.18
C GLN A 698 17.24 -5.14 17.64
N ARG A 699 18.47 -5.46 18.00
CA ARG A 699 18.84 -5.78 19.39
C ARG A 699 18.59 -4.60 20.33
N PHE A 700 19.02 -3.41 19.92
CA PHE A 700 18.79 -2.18 20.68
C PHE A 700 17.28 -1.93 20.91
N LEU A 701 16.49 -1.96 19.83
CA LEU A 701 15.04 -1.75 19.92
C LEU A 701 14.37 -2.77 20.84
N SER A 702 14.74 -4.04 20.72
CA SER A 702 14.18 -5.12 21.54
C SER A 702 14.51 -4.94 23.03
N GLN A 703 15.76 -4.55 23.37
CA GLN A 703 16.17 -4.31 24.76
C GLN A 703 15.56 -3.04 25.34
N SER A 704 15.31 -2.03 24.51
CA SER A 704 14.71 -0.74 24.92
C SER A 704 13.21 -0.84 25.21
N GLN A 705 12.51 -1.82 24.66
CA GLN A 705 11.06 -1.94 24.73
C GLN A 705 10.48 -1.91 26.16
N ALA A 706 11.06 -2.71 27.06
CA ALA A 706 10.57 -2.78 28.44
C ALA A 706 10.80 -1.44 29.19
N VAL A 707 11.92 -0.79 28.93
CA VAL A 707 12.28 0.53 29.51
C VAL A 707 11.29 1.58 29.02
N TRP A 708 11.06 1.67 27.72
CA TRP A 708 10.12 2.64 27.14
C TRP A 708 8.68 2.41 27.59
N LEU A 709 8.29 1.13 27.75
CA LEU A 709 6.96 0.80 28.29
C LEU A 709 6.77 1.31 29.72
N ALA A 710 7.75 1.09 30.60
CA ALA A 710 7.71 1.56 31.97
C ALA A 710 7.66 3.09 32.05
N LEU A 711 8.48 3.78 31.24
CA LEU A 711 8.46 5.23 31.12
C LEU A 711 7.10 5.75 30.61
N ALA A 712 6.53 5.10 29.60
CA ALA A 712 5.24 5.51 29.07
C ALA A 712 4.11 5.38 30.10
N GLN A 713 4.13 4.35 30.95
CA GLN A 713 3.17 4.20 32.04
C GLN A 713 3.27 5.34 33.06
N LYS A 714 4.49 5.74 33.42
CA LYS A 714 4.78 6.89 34.28
C LYS A 714 4.25 8.19 33.65
N ASN A 715 4.57 8.42 32.37
CA ASN A 715 4.26 9.64 31.64
C ASN A 715 2.79 9.80 31.21
N ARG A 716 1.94 8.80 31.38
CA ARG A 716 0.50 8.94 31.15
C ARG A 716 -0.14 10.05 32.01
N ARG A 717 0.31 10.21 33.25
CA ARG A 717 -0.17 11.28 34.14
C ARG A 717 0.30 12.66 33.67
N SER A 718 1.45 12.75 32.99
CA SER A 718 2.00 13.98 32.44
C SER A 718 1.44 14.33 31.05
N GLY A 719 0.43 13.59 30.56
CA GLY A 719 -0.26 13.90 29.30
C GLY A 719 0.14 13.07 28.10
N LEU A 720 1.02 12.08 28.21
CA LEU A 720 1.33 11.14 27.13
C LEU A 720 0.07 10.31 26.81
N ILE A 721 -0.33 10.29 25.54
CA ILE A 721 -1.51 9.55 25.04
C ILE A 721 -1.08 8.20 24.51
N ARG A 722 -0.12 8.20 23.58
CA ARG A 722 0.42 6.97 22.97
C ARG A 722 1.83 7.18 22.43
N TRP A 723 2.53 6.07 22.23
CA TRP A 723 3.83 6.03 21.59
C TRP A 723 3.94 4.83 20.66
N ALA A 724 4.87 4.85 19.73
CA ALA A 724 5.09 3.75 18.80
C ALA A 724 6.49 3.76 18.21
N VAL A 725 7.03 2.58 17.98
CA VAL A 725 8.24 2.39 17.17
C VAL A 725 7.82 2.15 15.71
N ASP A 726 8.49 2.83 14.79
CA ASP A 726 8.33 2.68 13.33
C ASP A 726 9.69 2.28 12.74
N VAL A 727 9.84 1.01 12.47
CA VAL A 727 11.08 0.44 11.89
C VAL A 727 11.03 0.60 10.38
N ASP A 728 12.14 0.99 9.76
CA ASP A 728 12.24 1.32 8.33
C ASP A 728 11.16 2.34 7.90
N PRO A 729 11.18 3.56 8.45
CA PRO A 729 10.16 4.57 8.18
C PRO A 729 10.21 5.02 6.71
N LEU A 730 9.06 5.39 6.14
CA LEU A 730 9.00 5.94 4.79
C LEU A 730 9.46 7.40 4.71
N SER A 731 9.46 8.11 5.82
CA SER A 731 9.91 9.51 5.95
C SER A 731 10.47 9.75 7.35
N ILE A 732 11.41 10.65 7.46
CA ILE A 732 12.06 11.08 8.69
C ILE A 732 11.63 12.48 9.10
#